data_90de98541b4118a2bcf741415e8dc09f
#
_entry.id   90de98541b4118a2bcf741415e8dc09f
#
_cell.length_a   1.000
_cell.length_b   1.000
_cell.length_c   1.000
_cell.angle_alpha   90.00
_cell.angle_beta   90.00
_cell.angle_gamma   90.00
#
_symmetry.space_group_name_H-M   'P 1'
#
loop_
_entity.id
_entity.type
_entity.pdbx_description
1 polymer ?
#
loop_
_entity_poly.entity_id
_entity_poly.type
_entity_poly.pdbx_seq_one_letter_code
_entity_poly.pdbx_strand_id
1 'polypeptide(L)'
;MKKAAAVLVVAGCVLCSSLSAQQKTPPQEVFKILGVSVEGNTLSDPAAVIANSGLKVGDEVTVPGDQVGQAIRRLWGLKLFDDVQVSIDRRAGNGIYILLAVRELPRFDHVEFVGRKEVSEDDINKKIGLVKGQVYQPQESIRIQKEIRKLYEKEGYLLAVIKVEAVRMDTLKNRVMLRITIDEGNEVQVDHITFQGNNAFTDSDLRGAMDETSEKHWWKFWSSAKFDRKKYDEDKKKILEFFQKNGYRDAQVLGDSIWYSSSKEDMDILIRVKEGAQYKVRRITWQGNTVYSADELNQRLGMVPGEIYNQEKFDHNLRGNESQNDVASLYLDNGYLRVNLEPTETRVGDDSVDITINVYEMSQFKIGHVSIRGNTKTQEKVIRRELYTRPGDYFSRAAIMRSIRQLSVLNYFNPEKIKPDYNLVDDKTVDLAYDVEEKSSDNINASVGYSGAFGVTGALGFTINNFSISEPLNGGAGQILNFEWQFGEGSRFRTFSLGFTEPWLMGEPTLFGVTLFDTRQIYGFDLQQTGASIRIGRRFKWPDDFFRGDWILNGQFNNVRAGEGIYREGVSQQVSITQIITRNSIDNPVFPTFGSNVSLSIQMSGGPVLPGNINFTKWIFSSEWYIPMFNSTRVALYWSSTYGYLAPMGSSLINPIDEFIMGGTGLGYVATTPLRGYDDQSIGVRNSAGTVAYGNVMTKQTLELRLAAALNPIPIYFLLFAEGGNVYPALSEADFFDLKRSAGFGARIQIQPIGLLGFDYGYGFDNPVPGAVGASGWHFHFQFGRGF
;
A
#
# COMPACT_ATOMS: atom_id res chain seq x y z
N MET A 1 62.71 39.45 -19.46
CA MET A 1 63.44 38.20 -19.16
C MET A 1 62.45 37.03 -18.97
N LYS A 2 61.76 36.61 -20.00
CA LYS A 2 60.87 35.46 -20.09
C LYS A 2 60.71 35.04 -21.55
N LYS A 3 61.79 34.59 -22.21
CA LYS A 3 61.75 34.02 -23.57
C LYS A 3 62.99 33.14 -23.86
N ALA A 4 63.50 32.40 -22.89
CA ALA A 4 64.68 31.55 -23.12
C ALA A 4 64.49 30.10 -22.55
N ALA A 5 63.29 29.68 -22.23
CA ALA A 5 63.05 28.33 -21.65
C ALA A 5 62.19 27.36 -22.52
N ALA A 6 61.86 27.75 -23.78
CA ALA A 6 60.94 26.95 -24.62
C ALA A 6 61.65 26.26 -25.82
N VAL A 7 62.96 26.29 -25.88
CA VAL A 7 63.67 25.70 -27.04
C VAL A 7 64.48 24.44 -26.66
N LEU A 8 64.58 24.08 -25.40
CA LEU A 8 65.39 22.91 -24.96
C LEU A 8 64.57 21.61 -24.69
N VAL A 9 63.26 21.66 -24.85
CA VAL A 9 62.36 20.47 -24.68
C VAL A 9 62.02 19.79 -26.01
N VAL A 10 62.24 20.46 -27.17
CA VAL A 10 61.93 19.90 -28.50
C VAL A 10 63.09 19.11 -29.07
N ALA A 11 64.31 19.28 -28.61
CA ALA A 11 65.51 18.57 -29.11
C ALA A 11 65.73 17.20 -28.40
N GLY A 12 65.02 16.89 -27.30
CA GLY A 12 65.11 15.60 -26.57
C GLY A 12 64.15 14.49 -27.05
N CYS A 13 63.14 14.82 -27.88
CA CYS A 13 62.16 13.84 -28.36
C CYS A 13 62.39 13.26 -29.75
N VAL A 14 63.46 13.65 -30.44
CA VAL A 14 63.76 13.15 -31.81
C VAL A 14 64.87 12.08 -31.87
N LEU A 15 65.45 11.73 -30.72
CA LEU A 15 66.51 10.71 -30.69
C LEU A 15 66.11 9.37 -29.99
N CYS A 16 64.79 9.19 -29.68
CA CYS A 16 64.27 7.91 -29.17
C CYS A 16 63.36 7.14 -30.12
N SER A 17 63.41 7.43 -31.42
CA SER A 17 62.57 6.74 -32.42
C SER A 17 63.33 5.85 -33.37
N SER A 18 64.27 5.01 -32.90
CA SER A 18 64.83 3.95 -33.72
C SER A 18 65.43 2.83 -32.94
N LEU A 19 64.60 2.21 -32.07
CA LEU A 19 64.80 0.85 -31.62
C LEU A 19 63.42 0.13 -31.58
N SER A 20 62.75 0.07 -32.71
CA SER A 20 61.80 -0.97 -33.02
C SER A 20 62.61 -2.26 -33.20
N ALA A 21 62.73 -3.00 -32.08
CA ALA A 21 63.09 -4.40 -32.18
C ALA A 21 61.99 -5.07 -32.99
N GLN A 22 62.20 -5.29 -34.26
CA GLN A 22 61.45 -6.25 -35.07
C GLN A 22 61.59 -7.61 -34.33
N GLN A 23 60.57 -7.93 -33.47
CA GLN A 23 60.33 -9.34 -33.10
C GLN A 23 60.11 -10.05 -34.44
N LYS A 24 61.10 -10.78 -34.91
CA LYS A 24 60.90 -11.74 -35.99
C LYS A 24 59.80 -12.68 -35.55
N THR A 25 58.62 -12.52 -36.16
CA THR A 25 57.54 -13.50 -36.05
C THR A 25 58.16 -14.84 -36.46
N PRO A 26 58.11 -15.88 -35.59
CA PRO A 26 58.63 -17.20 -35.95
C PRO A 26 57.91 -17.63 -37.26
N PRO A 27 58.60 -18.36 -38.14
CA PRO A 27 57.96 -18.84 -39.35
C PRO A 27 56.74 -19.67 -38.99
N GLN A 28 55.64 -19.34 -39.63
CA GLN A 28 54.38 -20.10 -39.51
C GLN A 28 54.55 -21.45 -40.21
N GLU A 29 54.50 -22.51 -39.43
CA GLU A 29 54.52 -23.88 -39.95
C GLU A 29 53.12 -24.50 -39.86
N VAL A 30 52.69 -25.18 -40.92
CA VAL A 30 51.42 -25.87 -40.95
C VAL A 30 51.63 -27.33 -40.57
N PHE A 31 50.89 -27.76 -39.56
CA PHE A 31 50.98 -29.16 -39.04
C PHE A 31 49.59 -29.79 -39.09
N LYS A 32 49.59 -31.13 -39.26
CA LYS A 32 48.37 -31.93 -39.12
C LYS A 32 48.27 -32.39 -37.64
N ILE A 33 47.09 -32.21 -37.01
CA ILE A 33 46.85 -32.65 -35.66
C ILE A 33 46.69 -34.18 -35.65
N LEU A 34 47.60 -34.88 -34.98
CA LEU A 34 47.63 -36.35 -34.83
C LEU A 34 46.93 -36.77 -33.56
N GLY A 35 46.85 -35.93 -32.51
CA GLY A 35 46.16 -36.18 -31.28
C GLY A 35 46.03 -34.90 -30.44
N VAL A 36 45.02 -34.85 -29.59
CA VAL A 36 44.79 -33.76 -28.61
C VAL A 36 44.60 -34.42 -27.27
N SER A 37 45.42 -34.03 -26.31
CA SER A 37 45.32 -34.49 -24.89
C SER A 37 45.06 -33.33 -23.98
N VAL A 38 44.48 -33.62 -22.81
CA VAL A 38 44.20 -32.62 -21.76
C VAL A 38 44.92 -33.00 -20.49
N GLU A 39 45.54 -32.02 -19.86
CA GLU A 39 46.18 -32.15 -18.57
C GLU A 39 45.66 -31.07 -17.60
N GLY A 40 45.59 -31.38 -16.29
CA GLY A 40 45.19 -30.44 -15.23
C GLY A 40 43.70 -30.34 -15.03
N ASN A 41 42.87 -31.04 -15.80
CA ASN A 41 41.45 -31.18 -15.54
C ASN A 41 41.21 -32.07 -14.32
N THR A 42 40.29 -31.66 -13.44
CA THR A 42 39.95 -32.38 -12.22
C THR A 42 38.50 -32.82 -12.18
N LEU A 43 37.60 -31.98 -12.67
CA LEU A 43 36.15 -32.19 -12.70
C LEU A 43 35.56 -32.15 -14.11
N SER A 44 36.27 -31.54 -15.04
CA SER A 44 35.80 -31.44 -16.44
C SER A 44 36.20 -32.72 -17.21
N ASP A 45 35.29 -33.24 -18.00
CA ASP A 45 35.59 -34.38 -18.87
C ASP A 45 36.58 -33.96 -19.97
N PRO A 46 37.72 -34.66 -20.11
CA PRO A 46 38.71 -34.39 -21.16
C PRO A 46 38.12 -34.28 -22.57
N ALA A 47 37.19 -35.17 -22.89
CA ALA A 47 36.55 -35.18 -24.21
C ALA A 47 35.71 -33.90 -24.44
N ALA A 48 35.04 -33.41 -23.41
CA ALA A 48 34.30 -32.14 -23.48
C ALA A 48 35.24 -30.92 -23.61
N VAL A 49 36.40 -30.90 -22.95
CA VAL A 49 37.41 -29.85 -23.10
C VAL A 49 37.95 -29.83 -24.52
N ILE A 50 38.31 -30.98 -25.08
CA ILE A 50 38.81 -31.11 -26.48
C ILE A 50 37.71 -30.61 -27.45
N ALA A 51 36.47 -31.06 -27.30
CA ALA A 51 35.37 -30.68 -28.19
C ALA A 51 35.14 -29.15 -28.19
N ASN A 52 35.14 -28.53 -26.98
CA ASN A 52 34.95 -27.08 -26.83
C ASN A 52 36.17 -26.23 -27.31
N SER A 53 37.39 -26.81 -27.33
CA SER A 53 38.54 -26.11 -27.90
C SER A 53 38.40 -25.87 -29.40
N GLY A 54 37.63 -26.74 -30.08
CA GLY A 54 37.46 -26.69 -31.52
C GLY A 54 38.67 -27.28 -32.32
N LEU A 55 39.67 -27.87 -31.61
CA LEU A 55 40.81 -28.58 -32.26
C LEU A 55 40.42 -30.04 -32.46
N LYS A 56 40.44 -30.50 -33.71
CA LYS A 56 40.06 -31.87 -34.05
C LYS A 56 41.25 -32.63 -34.63
N VAL A 57 41.35 -33.91 -34.31
CA VAL A 57 42.33 -34.82 -34.93
C VAL A 57 42.05 -34.90 -36.42
N GLY A 58 43.06 -34.70 -37.20
CA GLY A 58 42.99 -34.67 -38.66
C GLY A 58 42.99 -33.29 -39.31
N ASP A 59 42.64 -32.23 -38.54
CA ASP A 59 42.66 -30.84 -39.00
C ASP A 59 44.11 -30.32 -39.19
N GLU A 60 44.28 -29.37 -40.11
CA GLU A 60 45.53 -28.64 -40.24
C GLU A 60 45.52 -27.39 -39.33
N VAL A 61 46.59 -27.21 -38.58
CA VAL A 61 46.79 -26.08 -37.67
C VAL A 61 48.09 -25.35 -37.95
N THR A 62 48.03 -24.04 -38.06
CA THR A 62 49.21 -23.18 -38.19
C THR A 62 49.71 -22.81 -36.81
N VAL A 63 51.02 -23.03 -36.56
CA VAL A 63 51.66 -22.74 -35.24
C VAL A 63 52.91 -21.88 -35.45
N PRO A 64 52.95 -20.69 -34.88
CA PRO A 64 51.92 -19.95 -34.17
C PRO A 64 50.80 -19.48 -35.13
N GLY A 65 49.52 -19.53 -34.72
CA GLY A 65 48.40 -19.12 -35.59
C GLY A 65 47.12 -18.84 -34.86
N ASP A 66 46.14 -18.27 -35.57
CA ASP A 66 44.84 -17.82 -35.04
C ASP A 66 44.00 -18.98 -34.43
N GLN A 67 44.12 -20.19 -34.96
CA GLN A 67 43.36 -21.37 -34.52
C GLN A 67 43.69 -21.73 -33.07
N VAL A 68 44.95 -21.66 -32.67
CA VAL A 68 45.40 -21.89 -31.29
C VAL A 68 44.84 -20.79 -30.36
N GLY A 69 44.93 -19.51 -30.83
CA GLY A 69 44.36 -18.38 -30.12
C GLY A 69 42.83 -18.48 -29.96
N GLN A 70 42.10 -18.98 -30.99
CA GLN A 70 40.68 -19.22 -30.91
C GLN A 70 40.33 -20.34 -29.94
N ALA A 71 41.11 -21.43 -29.89
CA ALA A 71 40.90 -22.55 -28.96
C ALA A 71 41.02 -22.05 -27.49
N ILE A 72 42.06 -21.27 -27.20
CA ILE A 72 42.26 -20.63 -25.89
C ILE A 72 41.05 -19.72 -25.57
N ARG A 73 40.63 -18.82 -26.49
CA ARG A 73 39.48 -17.93 -26.25
C ARG A 73 38.17 -18.70 -26.04
N ARG A 74 37.90 -19.79 -26.76
CA ARG A 74 36.75 -20.64 -26.59
C ARG A 74 36.69 -21.29 -25.22
N LEU A 75 37.82 -21.91 -24.78
CA LEU A 75 37.92 -22.57 -23.48
C LEU A 75 37.79 -21.53 -22.36
N TRP A 76 38.40 -20.35 -22.47
CA TRP A 76 38.24 -19.26 -21.50
C TRP A 76 36.82 -18.71 -21.46
N GLY A 77 36.18 -18.66 -22.61
CA GLY A 77 34.79 -18.22 -22.72
C GLY A 77 33.80 -19.09 -21.92
N LEU A 78 34.14 -20.32 -21.62
CA LEU A 78 33.38 -21.21 -20.77
C LEU A 78 33.35 -20.76 -19.30
N LYS A 79 34.30 -19.89 -18.88
CA LYS A 79 34.46 -19.42 -17.48
C LYS A 79 34.63 -20.53 -16.47
N LEU A 80 35.18 -21.66 -16.90
CA LEU A 80 35.49 -22.85 -16.08
C LEU A 80 36.96 -22.93 -15.67
N PHE A 81 37.81 -22.18 -16.38
CA PHE A 81 39.28 -22.28 -16.25
C PHE A 81 39.88 -20.96 -15.81
N ASP A 82 40.83 -21.02 -14.90
CA ASP A 82 41.66 -19.91 -14.42
C ASP A 82 42.85 -19.68 -15.38
N ASP A 83 43.36 -20.75 -15.97
CA ASP A 83 44.43 -20.71 -16.96
C ASP A 83 44.25 -21.79 -18.05
N VAL A 84 44.59 -21.45 -19.28
CA VAL A 84 44.51 -22.31 -20.46
C VAL A 84 45.76 -22.11 -21.28
N GLN A 85 46.58 -23.12 -21.39
CA GLN A 85 47.78 -23.16 -22.19
C GLN A 85 47.68 -24.24 -23.25
N VAL A 86 48.12 -23.91 -24.45
CA VAL A 86 48.17 -24.86 -25.56
C VAL A 86 49.66 -25.06 -25.98
N SER A 87 50.16 -26.27 -25.89
CA SER A 87 51.50 -26.58 -26.22
C SER A 87 51.60 -27.80 -27.18
N ILE A 88 52.73 -27.95 -27.83
CA ILE A 88 53.02 -29.12 -28.63
C ILE A 88 53.72 -30.14 -27.71
N ASP A 89 53.04 -31.26 -27.45
CA ASP A 89 53.58 -32.35 -26.65
C ASP A 89 54.68 -33.11 -27.42
N ARG A 90 54.41 -33.49 -28.68
CA ARG A 90 55.31 -34.27 -29.49
C ARG A 90 55.08 -33.96 -30.99
N ARG A 91 56.19 -34.00 -31.75
CA ARG A 91 56.15 -33.91 -33.24
C ARG A 91 56.43 -35.27 -33.85
N ALA A 92 55.71 -35.63 -34.92
CA ALA A 92 55.96 -36.84 -35.70
C ALA A 92 55.79 -36.52 -37.17
N GLY A 93 56.93 -36.33 -37.86
CA GLY A 93 56.96 -35.87 -39.27
C GLY A 93 56.30 -34.50 -39.41
N ASN A 94 55.30 -34.39 -40.30
CA ASN A 94 54.53 -33.18 -40.50
C ASN A 94 53.29 -33.09 -39.57
N GLY A 95 53.15 -33.92 -38.55
CA GLY A 95 52.07 -33.92 -37.57
C GLY A 95 52.52 -33.61 -36.18
N ILE A 96 51.60 -33.09 -35.38
CA ILE A 96 51.82 -32.74 -33.98
C ILE A 96 50.73 -33.33 -33.06
N TYR A 97 51.17 -33.60 -31.82
CA TYR A 97 50.25 -33.87 -30.71
C TYR A 97 50.14 -32.59 -29.90
N ILE A 98 48.91 -32.14 -29.66
CA ILE A 98 48.61 -30.93 -28.89
C ILE A 98 48.26 -31.32 -27.47
N LEU A 99 48.88 -30.64 -26.53
CA LEU A 99 48.51 -30.70 -25.11
C LEU A 99 47.77 -29.44 -24.71
N LEU A 100 46.52 -29.60 -24.23
CA LEU A 100 45.74 -28.56 -23.59
C LEU A 100 46.00 -28.65 -22.09
N ALA A 101 46.87 -27.83 -21.57
CA ALA A 101 47.04 -27.72 -20.11
C ALA A 101 46.02 -26.70 -19.57
N VAL A 102 45.14 -27.16 -18.72
CA VAL A 102 44.07 -26.33 -18.16
C VAL A 102 44.18 -26.32 -16.63
N ARG A 103 43.87 -25.16 -16.03
CA ARG A 103 43.72 -25.04 -14.58
C ARG A 103 42.30 -24.67 -14.29
N GLU A 104 41.53 -25.60 -13.73
CA GLU A 104 40.14 -25.40 -13.44
C GLU A 104 39.91 -24.44 -12.27
N LEU A 105 38.94 -23.54 -12.42
CA LEU A 105 38.43 -22.79 -11.29
C LEU A 105 37.75 -23.72 -10.27
N PRO A 106 37.93 -23.49 -8.98
CA PRO A 106 37.32 -24.31 -7.96
C PRO A 106 35.80 -24.15 -7.92
N ARG A 107 35.13 -25.16 -7.38
CA ARG A 107 33.67 -25.11 -7.20
C ARG A 107 33.33 -24.78 -5.76
N PHE A 108 32.35 -23.91 -5.59
CA PHE A 108 31.82 -23.54 -4.28
C PHE A 108 31.17 -24.75 -3.58
N ASP A 109 31.45 -24.94 -2.29
CA ASP A 109 30.86 -26.00 -1.48
C ASP A 109 29.87 -25.42 -0.45
N HIS A 110 30.35 -24.60 0.48
CA HIS A 110 29.53 -23.97 1.51
C HIS A 110 30.19 -22.70 2.06
N VAL A 111 29.47 -22.00 2.92
CA VAL A 111 29.96 -20.82 3.65
C VAL A 111 30.16 -21.17 5.11
N GLU A 112 31.22 -20.67 5.69
CA GLU A 112 31.52 -20.68 7.13
C GLU A 112 31.52 -19.23 7.62
N PHE A 113 30.68 -18.93 8.62
CA PHE A 113 30.61 -17.60 9.21
C PHE A 113 31.36 -17.55 10.55
N VAL A 114 32.11 -16.47 10.74
CA VAL A 114 32.86 -16.22 11.99
C VAL A 114 32.54 -14.79 12.44
N GLY A 115 32.09 -14.64 13.70
CA GLY A 115 31.86 -13.31 14.32
C GLY A 115 30.49 -12.68 14.10
N ARG A 116 29.62 -13.30 13.28
CA ARG A 116 28.26 -12.86 13.06
C ARG A 116 27.38 -13.00 14.32
N LYS A 117 26.56 -11.99 14.66
CA LYS A 117 25.64 -12.00 15.81
C LYS A 117 24.24 -11.49 15.42
N GLU A 118 24.14 -10.30 14.83
CA GLU A 118 22.89 -9.55 14.67
C GLU A 118 22.17 -9.87 13.35
N VAL A 119 22.90 -10.02 12.26
CA VAL A 119 22.28 -10.30 10.95
C VAL A 119 22.11 -11.80 10.76
N SER A 120 20.94 -12.22 10.29
CA SER A 120 20.63 -13.65 10.10
C SER A 120 21.47 -14.28 8.99
N GLU A 121 21.82 -15.56 9.17
CA GLU A 121 22.56 -16.34 8.18
C GLU A 121 21.81 -16.47 6.86
N ASP A 122 20.51 -16.63 6.94
CA ASP A 122 19.63 -16.74 5.77
C ASP A 122 19.65 -15.48 4.92
N ASP A 123 19.66 -14.30 5.54
CA ASP A 123 19.68 -13.03 4.81
C ASP A 123 21.03 -12.78 4.15
N ILE A 124 22.11 -13.18 4.81
CA ILE A 124 23.45 -13.13 4.21
C ILE A 124 23.53 -14.11 3.03
N ASN A 125 23.09 -15.36 3.20
CA ASN A 125 23.11 -16.38 2.15
C ASN A 125 22.29 -15.98 0.92
N LYS A 126 21.12 -15.35 1.10
CA LYS A 126 20.33 -14.76 -0.01
C LYS A 126 21.14 -13.72 -0.80
N LYS A 127 21.98 -12.92 -0.14
CA LYS A 127 22.85 -11.93 -0.80
C LYS A 127 24.06 -12.53 -1.47
N ILE A 128 24.62 -13.58 -0.92
CA ILE A 128 25.72 -14.35 -1.52
C ILE A 128 25.26 -14.95 -2.85
N GLY A 129 24.12 -15.60 -2.89
CA GLY A 129 23.48 -16.13 -4.10
C GLY A 129 24.29 -17.22 -4.82
N LEU A 130 25.24 -17.89 -4.14
CA LEU A 130 26.01 -19.01 -4.69
C LEU A 130 25.33 -20.34 -4.37
N VAL A 131 25.30 -21.22 -5.37
CA VAL A 131 24.75 -22.57 -5.23
C VAL A 131 25.89 -23.58 -5.14
N LYS A 132 25.74 -24.57 -4.27
CA LYS A 132 26.73 -25.68 -4.11
C LYS A 132 27.04 -26.34 -5.44
N GLY A 133 28.33 -26.42 -5.79
CA GLY A 133 28.83 -26.96 -7.06
C GLY A 133 29.00 -25.89 -8.17
N GLN A 134 28.58 -24.67 -7.96
CA GLN A 134 28.81 -23.56 -8.88
C GLN A 134 30.31 -23.23 -8.96
N VAL A 135 30.78 -22.82 -10.15
CA VAL A 135 32.18 -22.38 -10.35
C VAL A 135 32.38 -21.08 -9.59
N TYR A 136 33.41 -21.07 -8.78
CA TYR A 136 33.77 -19.92 -7.98
C TYR A 136 34.89 -19.11 -8.69
N GLN A 137 34.59 -17.84 -8.95
CA GLN A 137 35.56 -16.90 -9.50
C GLN A 137 36.11 -15.99 -8.40
N PRO A 138 37.42 -15.65 -8.42
CA PRO A 138 37.99 -14.79 -7.37
C PRO A 138 37.32 -13.44 -7.16
N GLN A 139 36.69 -12.87 -8.23
CA GLN A 139 35.95 -11.61 -8.16
C GLN A 139 34.67 -11.72 -7.31
N GLU A 140 34.15 -12.93 -7.12
CA GLU A 140 32.98 -13.18 -6.28
C GLU A 140 33.21 -12.77 -4.83
N SER A 141 34.43 -12.96 -4.30
CA SER A 141 34.75 -12.48 -2.95
C SER A 141 34.50 -11.00 -2.77
N ILE A 142 34.90 -10.18 -3.76
CA ILE A 142 34.72 -8.72 -3.69
C ILE A 142 33.25 -8.36 -3.79
N ARG A 143 32.51 -9.01 -4.71
CA ARG A 143 31.08 -8.82 -4.85
C ARG A 143 30.34 -9.16 -3.54
N ILE A 144 30.61 -10.34 -2.99
CA ILE A 144 30.00 -10.83 -1.76
C ILE A 144 30.30 -9.89 -0.60
N GLN A 145 31.57 -9.50 -0.43
CA GLN A 145 31.98 -8.54 0.61
C GLN A 145 31.19 -7.24 0.52
N LYS A 146 31.02 -6.71 -0.69
CA LYS A 146 30.26 -5.46 -0.93
C LYS A 146 28.78 -5.63 -0.61
N GLU A 147 28.16 -6.73 -1.01
CA GLU A 147 26.73 -6.97 -0.76
C GLU A 147 26.44 -7.24 0.71
N ILE A 148 27.32 -7.97 1.41
CA ILE A 148 27.20 -8.18 2.86
C ILE A 148 27.39 -6.84 3.59
N ARG A 149 28.37 -6.01 3.19
CA ARG A 149 28.58 -4.70 3.78
C ARG A 149 27.33 -3.82 3.67
N LYS A 150 26.69 -3.75 2.48
CA LYS A 150 25.42 -3.02 2.31
C LYS A 150 24.31 -3.53 3.22
N LEU A 151 24.28 -4.85 3.47
CA LEU A 151 23.29 -5.42 4.37
C LEU A 151 23.52 -4.94 5.82
N TYR A 152 24.77 -4.95 6.28
CA TYR A 152 25.14 -4.43 7.60
C TYR A 152 24.93 -2.92 7.72
N GLU A 153 25.26 -2.15 6.68
CA GLU A 153 25.01 -0.70 6.62
C GLU A 153 23.52 -0.40 6.77
N LYS A 154 22.66 -1.17 6.11
CA LYS A 154 21.19 -1.02 6.22
C LYS A 154 20.67 -1.30 7.63
N GLU A 155 21.33 -2.23 8.34
CA GLU A 155 20.98 -2.58 9.73
C GLU A 155 21.66 -1.65 10.77
N GLY A 156 22.37 -0.59 10.32
CA GLY A 156 22.98 0.42 11.18
C GLY A 156 24.45 0.13 11.55
N TYR A 157 25.03 -0.96 11.12
CA TYR A 157 26.42 -1.36 11.38
C TYR A 157 27.36 -0.76 10.33
N LEU A 158 27.50 0.56 10.32
CA LEU A 158 28.26 1.30 9.29
C LEU A 158 29.76 1.00 9.29
N LEU A 159 30.30 0.59 10.42
CA LEU A 159 31.73 0.33 10.63
C LEU A 159 32.06 -1.15 10.55
N ALA A 160 31.12 -1.99 10.12
CA ALA A 160 31.33 -3.43 9.98
C ALA A 160 32.47 -3.76 9.03
N VAL A 161 33.40 -4.59 9.50
CA VAL A 161 34.53 -5.10 8.70
C VAL A 161 34.23 -6.52 8.26
N ILE A 162 34.09 -6.71 6.96
CA ILE A 162 33.79 -8.00 6.36
C ILE A 162 34.99 -8.48 5.56
N LYS A 163 35.44 -9.72 5.83
CA LYS A 163 36.50 -10.38 5.12
C LYS A 163 35.96 -11.65 4.49
N VAL A 164 36.15 -11.82 3.21
CA VAL A 164 35.72 -13.02 2.47
C VAL A 164 36.95 -13.73 1.93
N GLU A 165 37.22 -14.89 2.44
CA GLU A 165 38.37 -15.70 2.06
C GLU A 165 37.91 -17.04 1.45
N ALA A 166 38.44 -17.36 0.27
CA ALA A 166 38.20 -18.65 -0.37
C ALA A 166 39.25 -19.66 0.13
N VAL A 167 38.82 -20.59 0.93
CA VAL A 167 39.71 -21.64 1.52
C VAL A 167 39.53 -22.93 0.72
N ARG A 168 40.62 -23.46 0.17
CA ARG A 168 40.59 -24.74 -0.53
C ARG A 168 40.38 -25.88 0.47
N MET A 169 39.54 -26.82 0.08
CA MET A 169 39.25 -27.98 0.92
C MET A 169 40.19 -29.13 0.58
N ASP A 170 41.04 -29.57 1.54
CA ASP A 170 42.02 -30.63 1.32
C ASP A 170 41.39 -32.01 1.06
N THR A 171 40.19 -32.24 1.57
CA THR A 171 39.43 -33.50 1.43
C THR A 171 38.66 -33.65 0.14
N LEU A 172 38.36 -32.53 -0.56
CA LEU A 172 37.56 -32.52 -1.75
C LEU A 172 38.32 -31.89 -2.91
N LYS A 173 38.53 -32.64 -3.98
CA LYS A 173 39.25 -32.17 -5.17
C LYS A 173 38.58 -30.94 -5.76
N ASN A 174 39.35 -29.87 -5.92
CA ASN A 174 39.00 -28.61 -6.58
C ASN A 174 37.70 -27.95 -6.05
N ARG A 175 37.51 -27.95 -4.71
CA ARG A 175 36.41 -27.26 -4.04
C ARG A 175 36.93 -26.20 -3.08
N VAL A 176 36.12 -25.15 -2.92
CA VAL A 176 36.38 -24.09 -1.95
C VAL A 176 35.19 -23.91 -1.04
N MET A 177 35.45 -23.66 0.22
CA MET A 177 34.51 -23.03 1.13
C MET A 177 34.82 -21.53 1.24
N LEU A 178 33.81 -20.72 1.46
CA LEU A 178 34.00 -19.32 1.76
C LEU A 178 33.97 -19.10 3.26
N ARG A 179 35.09 -18.69 3.83
CA ARG A 179 35.14 -18.24 5.21
C ARG A 179 34.88 -16.72 5.23
N ILE A 180 33.77 -16.35 5.85
CA ILE A 180 33.34 -14.96 5.97
C ILE A 180 33.53 -14.57 7.43
N THR A 181 34.56 -13.76 7.68
CA THR A 181 34.81 -13.18 8.99
C THR A 181 34.19 -11.83 9.06
N ILE A 182 33.37 -11.60 10.06
CA ILE A 182 32.60 -10.37 10.25
C ILE A 182 32.92 -9.82 11.64
N ASP A 183 33.43 -8.61 11.67
CA ASP A 183 33.47 -7.77 12.87
C ASP A 183 32.40 -6.71 12.69
N GLU A 184 31.27 -6.90 13.36
CA GLU A 184 30.09 -6.05 13.18
C GLU A 184 30.33 -4.64 13.71
N GLY A 185 31.17 -4.50 14.74
CA GLY A 185 31.29 -3.24 15.47
C GLY A 185 30.02 -2.91 16.25
N ASN A 186 29.83 -1.63 16.51
CA ASN A 186 28.64 -1.12 17.18
C ASN A 186 27.59 -0.65 16.17
N GLU A 187 26.31 -0.75 16.53
CA GLU A 187 25.23 -0.07 15.81
C GLU A 187 25.43 1.45 15.93
N VAL A 188 25.42 2.16 14.80
CA VAL A 188 25.65 3.61 14.78
C VAL A 188 24.31 4.31 14.61
N GLN A 189 24.01 5.22 15.52
CA GLN A 189 22.80 6.06 15.50
C GLN A 189 23.17 7.51 15.19
N VAL A 190 22.26 8.24 14.55
CA VAL A 190 22.42 9.67 14.30
C VAL A 190 22.10 10.44 15.58
N ASP A 191 23.08 11.12 16.15
CA ASP A 191 22.91 11.93 17.37
C ASP A 191 22.48 13.34 17.01
N HIS A 192 23.24 14.05 16.17
CA HIS A 192 22.93 15.41 15.77
C HIS A 192 23.03 15.62 14.26
N ILE A 193 22.07 16.36 13.72
CA ILE A 193 22.10 16.88 12.35
C ILE A 193 22.10 18.41 12.43
N THR A 194 23.18 19.02 12.01
CA THR A 194 23.38 20.46 12.03
C THR A 194 23.55 21.01 10.61
N PHE A 195 23.16 22.26 10.44
CA PHE A 195 23.24 22.91 9.15
C PHE A 195 24.15 24.13 9.21
N GLN A 196 24.77 24.45 8.12
CA GLN A 196 25.59 25.65 7.95
C GLN A 196 25.23 26.37 6.66
N GLY A 197 24.97 27.67 6.76
CA GLY A 197 24.59 28.52 5.62
C GLY A 197 23.07 28.69 5.48
N ASN A 198 22.30 28.17 6.43
CA ASN A 198 20.85 28.32 6.55
C ASN A 198 20.54 29.59 7.39
N ASN A 199 20.29 30.70 6.70
CA ASN A 199 19.97 31.96 7.36
C ASN A 199 18.47 32.22 7.45
N ALA A 200 17.72 31.71 6.48
CA ALA A 200 16.27 31.90 6.38
C ALA A 200 15.46 30.89 7.21
N PHE A 201 16.02 29.71 7.46
CA PHE A 201 15.35 28.62 8.14
C PHE A 201 16.21 28.07 9.29
N THR A 202 15.57 27.61 10.34
CA THR A 202 16.26 26.97 11.46
C THR A 202 16.68 25.53 11.12
N ASP A 203 17.66 25.01 11.87
CA ASP A 203 18.04 23.59 11.76
C ASP A 203 16.84 22.67 11.99
N SER A 204 15.90 23.07 12.86
CA SER A 204 14.68 22.31 13.13
C SER A 204 13.77 22.25 11.91
N ASP A 205 13.64 23.33 11.14
CA ASP A 205 12.83 23.37 9.93
C ASP A 205 13.42 22.44 8.86
N LEU A 206 14.73 22.47 8.68
CA LEU A 206 15.44 21.63 7.71
C LEU A 206 15.44 20.15 8.12
N ARG A 207 15.60 19.85 9.42
CA ARG A 207 15.40 18.47 9.92
C ARG A 207 13.96 18.00 9.72
N GLY A 208 12.98 18.88 9.86
CA GLY A 208 11.57 18.60 9.57
C GLY A 208 11.29 18.25 8.10
N ALA A 209 12.15 18.67 7.19
CA ALA A 209 12.07 18.32 5.78
C ALA A 209 12.74 16.95 5.44
N MET A 210 13.49 16.38 6.37
CA MET A 210 14.09 15.05 6.23
C MET A 210 13.12 14.00 6.78
N ASP A 211 12.66 13.10 5.93
CA ASP A 211 11.66 12.09 6.32
C ASP A 211 12.26 10.79 6.82
N GLU A 212 13.44 10.43 6.30
CA GLU A 212 14.03 9.10 6.45
C GLU A 212 15.17 9.08 7.48
N THR A 213 15.91 10.16 7.60
CA THR A 213 17.04 10.31 8.53
C THR A 213 16.63 11.20 9.69
N SER A 214 16.61 10.66 10.90
CA SER A 214 16.23 11.40 12.10
C SER A 214 17.24 11.24 13.21
N GLU A 215 17.35 12.27 14.07
CA GLU A 215 18.12 12.22 15.31
C GLU A 215 17.51 11.23 16.30
N LYS A 216 18.36 10.63 17.14
CA LYS A 216 17.89 9.76 18.21
C LYS A 216 17.19 10.58 19.29
N HIS A 217 16.02 10.08 19.74
CA HIS A 217 15.27 10.68 20.82
C HIS A 217 14.90 9.63 21.86
N TRP A 218 15.21 9.86 23.15
CA TRP A 218 14.95 8.92 24.22
C TRP A 218 13.47 8.51 24.40
N TRP A 219 12.55 9.33 23.91
CA TRP A 219 11.10 9.09 23.98
C TRP A 219 10.52 8.43 22.72
N LYS A 220 11.29 8.32 21.64
CA LYS A 220 10.89 7.64 20.40
C LYS A 220 11.44 6.20 20.33
N PHE A 221 11.14 5.35 21.33
CA PHE A 221 11.64 3.99 21.41
C PHE A 221 11.16 3.07 20.26
N TRP A 222 10.20 3.53 19.45
CA TRP A 222 9.73 2.81 18.25
C TRP A 222 10.39 3.24 16.94
N SER A 223 11.24 4.26 16.97
CA SER A 223 11.95 4.78 15.81
C SER A 223 13.44 4.51 15.99
N SER A 224 14.02 3.66 15.13
CA SER A 224 15.47 3.50 15.12
C SER A 224 16.09 4.68 14.35
N ALA A 225 16.98 5.44 15.01
CA ALA A 225 17.77 6.49 14.36
C ALA A 225 18.94 5.91 13.53
N LYS A 226 18.73 4.76 12.89
CA LYS A 226 19.72 4.08 12.04
C LYS A 226 20.01 4.91 10.81
N PHE A 227 21.26 5.04 10.45
CA PHE A 227 21.68 5.74 9.25
C PHE A 227 21.68 4.82 8.03
N ASP A 228 20.92 5.17 7.00
CA ASP A 228 20.98 4.56 5.68
C ASP A 228 21.45 5.61 4.66
N ARG A 229 22.60 5.36 4.04
CA ARG A 229 23.21 6.31 3.10
C ARG A 229 22.30 6.66 1.92
N LYS A 230 21.55 5.69 1.40
CA LYS A 230 20.64 5.92 0.28
C LYS A 230 19.47 6.84 0.67
N LYS A 231 18.88 6.58 1.84
CA LYS A 231 17.81 7.38 2.40
C LYS A 231 18.27 8.80 2.73
N TYR A 232 19.46 8.93 3.28
CA TYR A 232 20.09 10.24 3.53
C TYR A 232 20.33 11.03 2.22
N ASP A 233 20.74 10.37 1.14
CA ASP A 233 20.89 11.03 -0.17
C ASP A 233 19.52 11.45 -0.75
N GLU A 234 18.44 10.76 -0.43
CA GLU A 234 17.06 11.15 -0.74
C GLU A 234 16.62 12.37 0.12
N ASP A 235 16.94 12.38 1.41
CA ASP A 235 16.66 13.50 2.31
C ASP A 235 17.37 14.81 1.89
N LYS A 236 18.61 14.72 1.36
CA LYS A 236 19.27 15.90 0.80
C LYS A 236 18.52 16.53 -0.38
N LYS A 237 17.78 15.74 -1.17
CA LYS A 237 16.90 16.25 -2.21
C LYS A 237 15.66 16.91 -1.62
N LYS A 238 15.07 16.32 -0.57
CA LYS A 238 13.94 16.92 0.14
C LYS A 238 14.27 18.26 0.80
N ILE A 239 15.48 18.42 1.29
CA ILE A 239 15.97 19.71 1.76
C ILE A 239 15.94 20.74 0.62
N LEU A 240 16.39 20.39 -0.59
CA LEU A 240 16.34 21.29 -1.75
C LEU A 240 14.89 21.57 -2.17
N GLU A 241 14.02 20.56 -2.20
CA GLU A 241 12.59 20.73 -2.46
C GLU A 241 11.94 21.66 -1.42
N PHE A 242 12.30 21.54 -0.15
CA PHE A 242 11.84 22.46 0.90
C PHE A 242 12.27 23.91 0.63
N PHE A 243 13.50 24.15 0.24
CA PHE A 243 13.95 25.49 -0.15
C PHE A 243 13.19 26.01 -1.37
N GLN A 244 13.02 25.19 -2.41
CA GLN A 244 12.30 25.53 -3.64
C GLN A 244 10.83 25.83 -3.38
N LYS A 245 10.19 25.08 -2.48
CA LYS A 245 8.82 25.32 -2.02
C LYS A 245 8.66 26.68 -1.34
N ASN A 246 9.72 27.17 -0.68
CA ASN A 246 9.75 28.45 0.00
C ASN A 246 10.38 29.59 -0.81
N GLY A 247 10.53 29.40 -2.12
CA GLY A 247 10.99 30.42 -3.06
C GLY A 247 12.49 30.48 -3.28
N TYR A 248 13.28 29.66 -2.62
CA TYR A 248 14.74 29.64 -2.77
C TYR A 248 15.17 28.70 -3.89
N ARG A 249 14.85 29.07 -5.11
CA ARG A 249 15.05 28.27 -6.31
C ARG A 249 16.49 27.82 -6.55
N ASP A 250 17.46 28.70 -6.23
CA ASP A 250 18.88 28.50 -6.45
C ASP A 250 19.60 27.84 -5.27
N ALA A 251 18.84 27.32 -4.31
CA ALA A 251 19.39 26.61 -3.19
C ALA A 251 20.21 25.39 -3.61
N GLN A 252 21.31 25.18 -2.94
CA GLN A 252 22.24 24.08 -3.22
C GLN A 252 22.73 23.46 -1.91
N VAL A 253 22.84 22.15 -1.88
CA VAL A 253 23.62 21.44 -0.88
C VAL A 253 25.06 21.40 -1.36
N LEU A 254 25.95 22.13 -0.71
CA LEU A 254 27.35 22.25 -1.08
C LEU A 254 28.16 20.99 -0.72
N GLY A 255 27.71 20.26 0.27
CA GLY A 255 28.32 19.02 0.75
C GLY A 255 27.95 18.71 2.18
N ASP A 256 28.35 17.55 2.62
CA ASP A 256 28.15 17.07 3.99
C ASP A 256 29.48 16.64 4.63
N SER A 257 29.51 16.62 5.95
CA SER A 257 30.61 16.07 6.75
C SER A 257 30.03 15.20 7.82
N ILE A 258 30.56 13.99 7.98
CA ILE A 258 30.10 12.99 8.94
C ILE A 258 31.27 12.63 9.81
N TRP A 259 31.09 12.63 11.13
CA TRP A 259 32.06 12.16 12.09
C TRP A 259 31.40 11.32 13.18
N TYR A 260 32.15 10.40 13.73
CA TYR A 260 31.69 9.47 14.73
C TYR A 260 32.18 9.88 16.12
N SER A 261 31.37 9.61 17.13
CA SER A 261 31.78 9.71 18.54
C SER A 261 32.97 8.82 18.87
N SER A 262 33.62 9.07 20.00
CA SER A 262 34.75 8.23 20.45
C SER A 262 34.36 6.77 20.72
N SER A 263 33.10 6.51 21.10
CA SER A 263 32.53 5.18 21.28
C SER A 263 32.17 4.49 19.95
N LYS A 264 32.07 5.25 18.86
CA LYS A 264 31.59 4.79 17.55
C LYS A 264 30.14 4.26 17.54
N GLU A 265 29.34 4.66 18.52
CA GLU A 265 27.93 4.33 18.63
C GLU A 265 27.03 5.46 18.09
N ASP A 266 27.55 6.68 18.12
CA ASP A 266 26.85 7.86 17.66
C ASP A 266 27.60 8.54 16.51
N MET A 267 26.86 9.19 15.64
CA MET A 267 27.41 10.00 14.55
C MET A 267 26.72 11.35 14.46
N ASP A 268 27.52 12.36 14.14
CA ASP A 268 27.05 13.71 13.85
C ASP A 268 27.17 13.99 12.36
N ILE A 269 26.20 14.74 11.84
CA ILE A 269 26.13 15.13 10.44
C ILE A 269 26.08 16.65 10.34
N LEU A 270 26.98 17.25 9.58
CA LEU A 270 26.92 18.66 9.21
C LEU A 270 26.61 18.77 7.71
N ILE A 271 25.52 19.44 7.38
CA ILE A 271 25.11 19.69 6.00
C ILE A 271 25.34 21.16 5.69
N ARG A 272 26.17 21.45 4.67
CA ARG A 272 26.42 22.81 4.20
C ARG A 272 25.49 23.14 3.07
N VAL A 273 24.70 24.20 3.25
CA VAL A 273 23.74 24.68 2.26
C VAL A 273 24.08 26.09 1.81
N LYS A 274 23.64 26.44 0.60
CA LYS A 274 23.63 27.80 0.08
C LYS A 274 22.20 28.07 -0.37
N GLU A 275 21.53 28.99 0.31
CA GLU A 275 20.10 29.26 0.08
C GLU A 275 19.84 30.01 -1.24
N GLY A 276 20.67 30.96 -1.59
CA GLY A 276 20.42 31.87 -2.71
C GLY A 276 19.44 32.99 -2.34
N ALA A 277 18.83 33.61 -3.34
CA ALA A 277 17.79 34.63 -3.15
C ALA A 277 16.41 33.99 -3.09
N GLN A 278 15.49 34.61 -2.34
CA GLN A 278 14.07 34.22 -2.36
C GLN A 278 13.37 34.93 -3.52
N TYR A 279 12.80 34.16 -4.43
CA TYR A 279 12.11 34.66 -5.62
C TYR A 279 10.61 34.82 -5.39
N LYS A 280 10.07 35.89 -6.00
CA LYS A 280 8.62 36.15 -6.13
C LYS A 280 8.20 36.08 -7.59
N VAL A 281 6.99 35.63 -7.81
CA VAL A 281 6.36 35.66 -9.13
C VAL A 281 6.03 37.09 -9.50
N ARG A 282 6.66 37.64 -10.54
CA ARG A 282 6.36 39.01 -11.01
C ARG A 282 5.22 38.99 -12.06
N ARG A 283 5.30 38.08 -13.02
CA ARG A 283 4.32 37.97 -14.10
C ARG A 283 4.21 36.53 -14.60
N ILE A 284 2.98 36.14 -14.94
CA ILE A 284 2.70 34.88 -15.63
C ILE A 284 2.09 35.22 -16.99
N THR A 285 2.65 34.70 -18.08
CA THR A 285 2.22 34.94 -19.43
C THR A 285 1.97 33.61 -20.13
N TRP A 286 0.84 33.49 -20.80
CA TRP A 286 0.47 32.34 -21.61
C TRP A 286 0.63 32.66 -23.08
N GLN A 287 1.18 31.75 -23.88
CA GLN A 287 1.36 31.87 -25.32
C GLN A 287 0.87 30.60 -26.01
N GLY A 288 0.09 30.72 -27.06
CA GLY A 288 -0.43 29.60 -27.83
C GLY A 288 -1.70 28.97 -27.30
N ASN A 289 -2.25 29.49 -26.20
CA ASN A 289 -3.53 29.05 -25.62
C ASN A 289 -4.72 29.63 -26.41
N THR A 290 -5.32 28.81 -27.28
CA THR A 290 -6.45 29.21 -28.14
C THR A 290 -7.79 28.67 -27.62
N VAL A 291 -7.77 27.58 -26.87
CA VAL A 291 -8.95 26.87 -26.35
C VAL A 291 -9.41 27.47 -25.05
N TYR A 292 -8.48 27.79 -24.14
CA TYR A 292 -8.79 28.32 -22.82
C TYR A 292 -8.20 29.72 -22.66
N SER A 293 -8.96 30.59 -21.97
CA SER A 293 -8.47 31.92 -21.67
C SER A 293 -7.32 31.92 -20.66
N ALA A 294 -6.47 32.97 -20.69
CA ALA A 294 -5.40 33.13 -19.71
C ALA A 294 -5.93 33.18 -18.26
N ASP A 295 -7.14 33.73 -18.07
CA ASP A 295 -7.76 33.81 -16.76
C ASP A 295 -8.18 32.45 -16.20
N GLU A 296 -8.74 31.56 -17.04
CA GLU A 296 -9.06 30.18 -16.66
C GLU A 296 -7.80 29.38 -16.32
N LEU A 297 -6.75 29.54 -17.12
CA LEU A 297 -5.47 28.89 -16.88
C LEU A 297 -4.81 29.39 -15.59
N ASN A 298 -4.86 30.70 -15.32
CA ASN A 298 -4.37 31.30 -14.09
C ASN A 298 -5.13 30.82 -12.86
N GLN A 299 -6.46 30.70 -12.96
CA GLN A 299 -7.28 30.16 -11.89
C GLN A 299 -6.89 28.72 -11.54
N ARG A 300 -6.61 27.89 -12.55
CA ARG A 300 -6.15 26.50 -12.34
C ARG A 300 -4.72 26.45 -11.79
N LEU A 301 -3.84 27.30 -12.28
CA LEU A 301 -2.47 27.39 -11.80
C LEU A 301 -2.41 27.86 -10.35
N GLY A 302 -3.37 28.71 -9.92
CA GLY A 302 -3.53 29.14 -8.53
C GLY A 302 -2.34 29.90 -7.97
N MET A 303 -1.60 30.60 -8.82
CA MET A 303 -0.49 31.48 -8.45
C MET A 303 -0.78 32.92 -8.83
N VAL A 304 -0.41 33.86 -7.97
CA VAL A 304 -0.71 35.29 -8.11
C VAL A 304 0.59 36.08 -8.21
N PRO A 305 0.67 37.12 -9.07
CA PRO A 305 1.78 38.04 -9.06
C PRO A 305 2.03 38.64 -7.67
N GLY A 306 3.28 38.66 -7.23
CA GLY A 306 3.71 39.10 -5.89
C GLY A 306 3.83 37.97 -4.85
N GLU A 307 3.32 36.78 -5.12
CA GLU A 307 3.46 35.60 -4.26
C GLU A 307 4.90 35.07 -4.33
N ILE A 308 5.36 34.47 -3.23
CA ILE A 308 6.64 33.72 -3.19
C ILE A 308 6.55 32.58 -4.22
N TYR A 309 7.58 32.43 -5.04
CA TYR A 309 7.63 31.39 -6.04
C TYR A 309 7.78 30.00 -5.42
N ASN A 310 6.68 29.28 -5.28
CA ASN A 310 6.66 27.91 -4.84
C ASN A 310 6.72 26.98 -6.05
N GLN A 311 7.89 26.40 -6.31
CA GLN A 311 8.13 25.54 -7.47
C GLN A 311 7.28 24.26 -7.44
N GLU A 312 7.13 23.63 -6.29
CA GLU A 312 6.30 22.43 -6.13
C GLU A 312 4.83 22.72 -6.50
N LYS A 313 4.26 23.78 -5.94
CA LYS A 313 2.90 24.23 -6.26
C LYS A 313 2.75 24.55 -7.75
N PHE A 314 3.75 25.20 -8.35
CA PHE A 314 3.76 25.52 -9.78
C PHE A 314 3.74 24.25 -10.63
N ASP A 315 4.66 23.32 -10.41
CA ASP A 315 4.76 22.09 -11.19
C ASP A 315 3.52 21.21 -11.03
N HIS A 316 3.01 21.04 -9.81
CA HIS A 316 1.79 20.29 -9.54
C HIS A 316 0.56 20.92 -10.23
N ASN A 317 0.39 22.23 -10.11
CA ASN A 317 -0.76 22.90 -10.70
C ASN A 317 -0.65 23.09 -12.21
N LEU A 318 0.56 23.02 -12.78
CA LEU A 318 0.75 23.07 -14.23
C LEU A 318 0.56 21.68 -14.87
N ARG A 319 1.19 20.62 -14.33
CA ARG A 319 1.40 19.34 -15.05
C ARG A 319 0.63 18.15 -14.48
N GLY A 320 0.11 18.24 -13.28
CA GLY A 320 -0.70 17.19 -12.68
C GLY A 320 -0.65 17.18 -11.17
N ASN A 321 -1.81 17.26 -10.53
CA ASN A 321 -1.98 17.09 -9.10
C ASN A 321 -2.92 15.91 -8.80
N GLU A 322 -2.92 15.47 -7.56
CA GLU A 322 -3.78 14.36 -7.12
C GLU A 322 -5.27 14.64 -7.30
N SER A 323 -5.67 15.91 -7.17
CA SER A 323 -7.06 16.36 -7.32
C SER A 323 -7.51 16.48 -8.77
N GLN A 324 -6.59 16.36 -9.75
CA GLN A 324 -6.83 16.48 -11.18
C GLN A 324 -7.49 17.83 -11.57
N ASN A 325 -7.18 18.88 -10.83
CA ASN A 325 -7.68 20.24 -11.10
C ASN A 325 -6.58 21.19 -11.61
N ASP A 326 -5.47 20.64 -12.08
CA ASP A 326 -4.35 21.32 -12.69
C ASP A 326 -4.62 21.74 -14.15
N VAL A 327 -3.70 22.53 -14.71
CA VAL A 327 -3.83 23.05 -16.08
C VAL A 327 -3.79 21.93 -17.12
N ALA A 328 -2.86 20.97 -16.99
CA ALA A 328 -2.75 19.85 -17.94
C ALA A 328 -4.01 18.97 -17.92
N SER A 329 -4.58 18.73 -16.73
CA SER A 329 -5.84 17.99 -16.61
C SER A 329 -7.01 18.66 -17.32
N LEU A 330 -7.07 19.99 -17.33
CA LEU A 330 -8.11 20.72 -18.07
C LEU A 330 -8.09 20.37 -19.56
N TYR A 331 -6.92 20.31 -20.17
CA TYR A 331 -6.75 19.90 -21.57
C TYR A 331 -6.96 18.40 -21.78
N LEU A 332 -6.35 17.56 -20.95
CA LEU A 332 -6.44 16.10 -21.03
C LEU A 332 -7.88 15.58 -20.85
N ASP A 333 -8.68 16.25 -20.04
CA ASP A 333 -10.07 15.84 -19.81
C ASP A 333 -11.01 16.25 -20.95
N ASN A 334 -10.55 17.14 -21.81
CA ASN A 334 -11.28 17.60 -22.98
C ASN A 334 -10.67 17.11 -24.31
N GLY A 335 -9.95 16.03 -24.30
CA GLY A 335 -9.44 15.32 -25.48
C GLY A 335 -8.09 15.74 -26.01
N TYR A 336 -7.43 16.72 -25.43
CA TYR A 336 -6.12 17.21 -25.89
C TYR A 336 -4.98 16.33 -25.35
N LEU A 337 -4.98 15.07 -25.76
CA LEU A 337 -4.04 14.04 -25.29
C LEU A 337 -2.57 14.41 -25.45
N ARG A 338 -2.25 15.16 -26.50
CA ARG A 338 -0.86 15.54 -26.86
C ARG A 338 -0.52 16.96 -26.45
N VAL A 339 -1.30 17.60 -25.57
CA VAL A 339 -0.96 18.92 -25.05
C VAL A 339 0.43 18.95 -24.43
N ASN A 340 1.22 19.94 -24.78
CA ASN A 340 2.51 20.18 -24.17
C ASN A 340 2.56 21.58 -23.58
N LEU A 341 2.98 21.67 -22.30
CA LEU A 341 3.10 22.89 -21.55
C LEU A 341 4.57 23.12 -21.22
N GLU A 342 5.17 24.13 -21.86
CA GLU A 342 6.59 24.43 -21.71
C GLU A 342 6.78 25.78 -20.99
N PRO A 343 7.01 25.74 -19.65
CA PRO A 343 7.33 26.93 -18.91
C PRO A 343 8.76 27.39 -19.18
N THR A 344 8.93 28.68 -19.35
CA THR A 344 10.21 29.37 -19.43
C THR A 344 10.25 30.44 -18.36
N GLU A 345 11.24 30.34 -17.47
CA GLU A 345 11.41 31.26 -16.36
C GLU A 345 12.55 32.23 -16.68
N THR A 346 12.24 33.52 -16.57
CA THR A 346 13.20 34.57 -16.78
C THR A 346 13.40 35.36 -15.51
N ARG A 347 14.63 35.42 -15.01
CA ARG A 347 14.99 36.25 -13.85
C ARG A 347 14.88 37.73 -14.17
N VAL A 348 14.29 38.46 -13.24
CA VAL A 348 14.17 39.93 -13.34
C VAL A 348 14.65 40.54 -12.03
N GLY A 349 15.80 41.24 -12.10
CA GLY A 349 16.45 41.70 -10.84
C GLY A 349 17.01 40.53 -10.03
N ASP A 350 17.11 40.75 -8.73
CA ASP A 350 17.73 39.79 -7.80
C ASP A 350 16.72 38.85 -7.11
N ASP A 351 15.41 39.19 -7.12
CA ASP A 351 14.38 38.54 -6.30
C ASP A 351 13.09 38.20 -7.04
N SER A 352 13.03 38.38 -8.34
CA SER A 352 11.79 38.24 -9.10
C SER A 352 11.94 37.31 -10.30
N VAL A 353 10.86 36.60 -10.68
CA VAL A 353 10.80 35.73 -11.85
C VAL A 353 9.57 36.02 -12.70
N ASP A 354 9.77 36.17 -14.00
CA ASP A 354 8.71 36.13 -15.01
C ASP A 354 8.59 34.71 -15.56
N ILE A 355 7.38 34.21 -15.62
CA ILE A 355 7.08 32.87 -16.10
C ILE A 355 6.28 32.98 -17.39
N THR A 356 6.84 32.50 -18.50
CA THR A 356 6.15 32.40 -19.78
C THR A 356 5.86 30.93 -20.06
N ILE A 357 4.59 30.57 -20.24
CA ILE A 357 4.16 29.20 -20.49
C ILE A 357 3.70 29.11 -21.94
N ASN A 358 4.48 28.38 -22.77
CA ASN A 358 4.10 28.07 -24.15
C ASN A 358 3.18 26.85 -24.13
N VAL A 359 2.00 27.01 -24.69
CA VAL A 359 0.97 25.97 -24.78
C VAL A 359 0.90 25.45 -26.21
N TYR A 360 1.17 24.17 -26.38
CA TYR A 360 1.02 23.49 -27.67
C TYR A 360 -0.19 22.56 -27.54
N GLU A 361 -1.39 23.07 -27.90
CA GLU A 361 -2.68 22.39 -27.65
C GLU A 361 -2.86 21.13 -28.50
N MET A 362 -2.30 21.12 -29.74
CA MET A 362 -2.41 20.01 -30.68
C MET A 362 -3.87 19.65 -31.04
N SER A 363 -4.09 18.44 -31.57
CA SER A 363 -5.42 17.97 -31.96
C SER A 363 -6.20 17.37 -30.79
N GLN A 364 -7.50 17.46 -30.88
CA GLN A 364 -8.43 16.84 -29.94
C GLN A 364 -8.71 15.39 -30.35
N PHE A 365 -8.55 14.44 -29.45
CA PHE A 365 -8.68 13.01 -29.69
C PHE A 365 -10.02 12.47 -29.18
N LYS A 366 -10.63 11.58 -29.96
CA LYS A 366 -11.78 10.77 -29.58
C LYS A 366 -11.34 9.31 -29.36
N ILE A 367 -12.04 8.63 -28.45
CA ILE A 367 -11.84 7.22 -28.20
C ILE A 367 -12.43 6.44 -29.37
N GLY A 368 -11.61 5.67 -30.06
CA GLY A 368 -12.03 4.76 -31.15
C GLY A 368 -12.57 3.46 -30.58
N HIS A 369 -11.71 2.68 -29.97
CA HIS A 369 -12.07 1.39 -29.38
C HIS A 369 -11.61 1.29 -27.91
N VAL A 370 -12.38 0.53 -27.10
CA VAL A 370 -12.01 0.20 -25.72
C VAL A 370 -11.91 -1.30 -25.57
N SER A 371 -10.71 -1.81 -25.35
CA SER A 371 -10.42 -3.23 -25.14
C SER A 371 -10.10 -3.54 -23.69
N ILE A 372 -10.35 -4.77 -23.28
CA ILE A 372 -10.07 -5.30 -21.95
C ILE A 372 -9.22 -6.55 -22.13
N ARG A 373 -8.13 -6.66 -21.36
CA ARG A 373 -7.17 -7.77 -21.46
C ARG A 373 -6.86 -8.34 -20.09
N GLY A 374 -6.65 -9.65 -19.99
CA GLY A 374 -6.22 -10.33 -18.75
C GLY A 374 -7.36 -10.83 -17.87
N ASN A 375 -8.63 -10.61 -18.26
CA ASN A 375 -9.77 -11.19 -17.60
C ASN A 375 -9.99 -12.63 -18.09
N THR A 376 -9.78 -13.62 -17.23
CA THR A 376 -9.90 -15.05 -17.54
C THR A 376 -11.19 -15.66 -16.98
N LYS A 377 -11.58 -15.28 -15.78
CA LYS A 377 -12.79 -15.69 -15.07
C LYS A 377 -13.91 -14.66 -15.23
N THR A 378 -13.56 -13.37 -15.01
CA THR A 378 -14.53 -12.28 -15.00
C THR A 378 -15.06 -11.98 -16.41
N GLN A 379 -16.36 -12.02 -16.56
CA GLN A 379 -17.00 -11.69 -17.84
C GLN A 379 -16.75 -10.24 -18.21
N GLU A 380 -16.47 -9.99 -19.49
CA GLU A 380 -16.16 -8.63 -19.97
C GLU A 380 -17.23 -7.60 -19.63
N LYS A 381 -18.50 -7.98 -19.67
CA LYS A 381 -19.61 -7.10 -19.29
C LYS A 381 -19.48 -6.54 -17.86
N VAL A 382 -18.89 -7.30 -16.93
CA VAL A 382 -18.69 -6.89 -15.54
C VAL A 382 -17.65 -5.78 -15.45
N ILE A 383 -16.61 -5.84 -16.26
CA ILE A 383 -15.58 -4.81 -16.35
C ILE A 383 -16.11 -3.61 -17.11
N ARG A 384 -16.67 -3.82 -18.29
CA ARG A 384 -17.11 -2.77 -19.21
C ARG A 384 -18.16 -1.83 -18.60
N ARG A 385 -19.06 -2.35 -17.77
CA ARG A 385 -20.10 -1.56 -17.10
C ARG A 385 -19.54 -0.57 -16.05
N GLU A 386 -18.32 -0.82 -15.56
CA GLU A 386 -17.64 0.06 -14.60
C GLU A 386 -16.74 1.11 -15.27
N LEU A 387 -16.58 1.04 -16.61
CA LEU A 387 -15.77 1.99 -17.34
C LEU A 387 -16.55 3.29 -17.63
N TYR A 388 -15.88 4.41 -17.42
CA TYR A 388 -16.37 5.75 -17.74
C TYR A 388 -15.90 6.23 -19.12
N THR A 389 -15.14 5.39 -19.83
CA THR A 389 -14.65 5.67 -21.19
C THR A 389 -15.45 4.85 -22.20
N ARG A 390 -15.99 5.51 -23.22
CA ARG A 390 -16.80 4.86 -24.25
C ARG A 390 -16.30 5.22 -25.63
N PRO A 391 -16.39 4.32 -26.62
CA PRO A 391 -16.14 4.68 -28.01
C PRO A 391 -16.97 5.88 -28.45
N GLY A 392 -16.31 6.87 -29.09
CA GLY A 392 -16.92 8.12 -29.56
C GLY A 392 -16.81 9.29 -28.59
N ASP A 393 -16.56 9.05 -27.28
CA ASP A 393 -16.30 10.11 -26.30
C ASP A 393 -14.94 10.76 -26.60
N TYR A 394 -14.76 12.00 -26.15
CA TYR A 394 -13.43 12.60 -26.13
C TYR A 394 -12.54 11.89 -25.10
N PHE A 395 -11.24 11.80 -25.39
CA PHE A 395 -10.29 11.33 -24.43
C PHE A 395 -10.38 12.14 -23.13
N SER A 396 -10.42 11.48 -21.99
CA SER A 396 -10.44 12.13 -20.68
C SER A 396 -9.61 11.33 -19.69
N ARG A 397 -8.56 11.95 -19.15
CA ARG A 397 -7.73 11.38 -18.10
C ARG A 397 -8.54 11.09 -16.84
N ALA A 398 -9.43 12.02 -16.45
CA ALA A 398 -10.32 11.84 -15.30
C ALA A 398 -11.24 10.62 -15.47
N ALA A 399 -11.81 10.41 -16.66
CA ALA A 399 -12.64 9.25 -16.96
C ALA A 399 -11.85 7.94 -16.86
N ILE A 400 -10.62 7.92 -17.35
CA ILE A 400 -9.71 6.75 -17.23
C ILE A 400 -9.39 6.46 -15.76
N MET A 401 -8.98 7.47 -14.98
CA MET A 401 -8.66 7.30 -13.56
C MET A 401 -9.88 6.88 -12.75
N ARG A 402 -11.05 7.41 -13.08
CA ARG A 402 -12.33 6.98 -12.47
C ARG A 402 -12.62 5.52 -12.80
N SER A 403 -12.41 5.09 -14.03
CA SER A 403 -12.56 3.69 -14.45
C SER A 403 -11.63 2.76 -13.68
N ILE A 404 -10.35 3.12 -13.55
CA ILE A 404 -9.36 2.35 -12.75
C ILE A 404 -9.81 2.24 -11.29
N ARG A 405 -10.27 3.33 -10.69
CA ARG A 405 -10.78 3.34 -9.32
C ARG A 405 -11.97 2.40 -9.15
N GLN A 406 -12.94 2.43 -10.08
CA GLN A 406 -14.09 1.53 -10.03
C GLN A 406 -13.69 0.07 -10.17
N LEU A 407 -12.77 -0.25 -11.09
CA LEU A 407 -12.23 -1.61 -11.23
C LEU A 407 -11.49 -2.08 -9.97
N SER A 408 -10.78 -1.18 -9.29
CA SER A 408 -10.10 -1.47 -8.02
C SER A 408 -11.12 -1.76 -6.89
N VAL A 409 -12.22 -1.01 -6.86
CA VAL A 409 -13.32 -1.18 -5.87
C VAL A 409 -14.02 -2.52 -6.03
N LEU A 410 -14.11 -3.08 -7.24
CA LEU A 410 -14.65 -4.44 -7.46
C LEU A 410 -13.89 -5.51 -6.67
N ASN A 411 -12.62 -5.26 -6.36
CA ASN A 411 -11.73 -6.18 -5.65
C ASN A 411 -11.51 -7.54 -6.35
N TYR A 412 -11.81 -7.63 -7.66
CA TYR A 412 -11.56 -8.81 -8.49
C TYR A 412 -10.16 -8.80 -9.10
N PHE A 413 -9.52 -7.65 -9.12
CA PHE A 413 -8.25 -7.40 -9.78
C PHE A 413 -7.20 -6.88 -8.80
N ASN A 414 -5.92 -7.14 -9.09
CA ASN A 414 -4.80 -6.54 -8.38
C ASN A 414 -4.72 -5.03 -8.75
N PRO A 415 -4.93 -4.09 -7.82
CA PRO A 415 -4.98 -2.66 -8.12
C PRO A 415 -3.69 -2.13 -8.77
N GLU A 416 -2.53 -2.67 -8.38
CA GLU A 416 -1.22 -2.25 -8.92
C GLU A 416 -0.99 -2.70 -10.37
N LYS A 417 -1.79 -3.66 -10.82
CA LYS A 417 -1.71 -4.26 -12.15
C LYS A 417 -2.80 -3.77 -13.10
N ILE A 418 -3.71 -2.93 -12.63
CA ILE A 418 -4.68 -2.28 -13.50
C ILE A 418 -3.96 -1.15 -14.23
N LYS A 419 -3.62 -1.37 -15.49
CA LYS A 419 -2.88 -0.41 -16.30
C LYS A 419 -3.69 0.01 -17.51
N PRO A 420 -3.95 1.32 -17.68
CA PRO A 420 -4.48 1.82 -18.92
C PRO A 420 -3.33 1.88 -19.94
N ASP A 421 -3.59 1.38 -21.11
CA ASP A 421 -2.73 1.52 -22.28
C ASP A 421 -3.49 2.25 -23.37
N TYR A 422 -2.82 3.04 -24.19
CA TYR A 422 -3.45 3.74 -25.30
C TYR A 422 -2.58 3.71 -26.54
N ASN A 423 -3.23 3.52 -27.67
CA ASN A 423 -2.58 3.48 -28.97
C ASN A 423 -3.24 4.52 -29.90
N LEU A 424 -2.43 5.36 -30.49
CA LEU A 424 -2.88 6.36 -31.46
C LEU A 424 -3.16 5.65 -32.79
N VAL A 425 -4.41 5.73 -33.24
CA VAL A 425 -4.84 5.16 -34.52
C VAL A 425 -4.54 6.16 -35.65
N ASP A 426 -4.86 7.41 -35.43
CA ASP A 426 -4.62 8.53 -36.33
C ASP A 426 -4.43 9.84 -35.52
N ASP A 427 -4.44 11.00 -36.17
CA ASP A 427 -4.23 12.32 -35.55
C ASP A 427 -5.40 12.79 -34.66
N LYS A 428 -6.53 12.06 -34.62
CA LYS A 428 -7.75 12.43 -33.90
C LYS A 428 -8.41 11.24 -33.17
N THR A 429 -7.89 10.04 -33.33
CA THR A 429 -8.46 8.80 -32.76
C THR A 429 -7.45 8.06 -31.92
N VAL A 430 -7.87 7.66 -30.74
CA VAL A 430 -7.06 6.86 -29.80
C VAL A 430 -7.85 5.65 -29.35
N ASP A 431 -7.23 4.47 -29.40
CA ASP A 431 -7.76 3.25 -28.82
C ASP A 431 -7.24 3.11 -27.39
N LEU A 432 -8.12 2.69 -26.47
CA LEU A 432 -7.79 2.42 -25.09
C LEU A 432 -7.78 0.91 -24.82
N ALA A 433 -6.86 0.46 -23.98
CA ALA A 433 -6.87 -0.89 -23.44
C ALA A 433 -6.76 -0.82 -21.91
N TYR A 434 -7.52 -1.65 -21.22
CA TYR A 434 -7.39 -1.85 -19.78
C TYR A 434 -6.81 -3.23 -19.53
N ASP A 435 -5.54 -3.27 -19.14
CA ASP A 435 -4.89 -4.51 -18.73
C ASP A 435 -5.21 -4.76 -17.26
N VAL A 436 -5.73 -5.94 -16.95
CA VAL A 436 -6.09 -6.36 -15.60
C VAL A 436 -5.45 -7.69 -15.25
N GLU A 437 -5.16 -7.92 -13.98
CA GLU A 437 -4.70 -9.19 -13.45
C GLU A 437 -5.66 -9.65 -12.36
N GLU A 438 -6.33 -10.77 -12.59
CA GLU A 438 -7.31 -11.30 -11.65
C GLU A 438 -6.66 -11.83 -10.37
N LYS A 439 -7.29 -11.57 -9.23
CA LYS A 439 -6.91 -12.12 -7.94
C LYS A 439 -8.08 -12.85 -7.29
N SER A 440 -7.80 -13.69 -6.30
CA SER A 440 -8.85 -14.26 -5.47
C SER A 440 -9.55 -13.15 -4.71
N SER A 441 -10.86 -13.09 -4.85
CA SER A 441 -11.72 -12.09 -4.18
C SER A 441 -12.65 -12.73 -3.15
N ASP A 442 -12.64 -14.06 -3.07
CA ASP A 442 -13.47 -14.79 -2.12
C ASP A 442 -12.92 -14.61 -0.70
N ASN A 443 -13.81 -14.39 0.26
CA ASN A 443 -13.45 -14.10 1.63
C ASN A 443 -14.05 -15.13 2.58
N ILE A 444 -13.22 -15.58 3.52
CA ILE A 444 -13.67 -16.35 4.68
C ILE A 444 -13.56 -15.40 5.88
N ASN A 445 -14.68 -15.16 6.53
CA ASN A 445 -14.75 -14.34 7.72
C ASN A 445 -14.91 -15.23 8.93
N ALA A 446 -14.01 -15.07 9.90
CA ALA A 446 -14.14 -15.69 11.20
C ALA A 446 -14.05 -14.61 12.28
N SER A 447 -14.95 -14.61 13.23
CA SER A 447 -14.89 -13.70 14.38
C SER A 447 -15.15 -14.44 15.65
N VAL A 448 -14.49 -14.02 16.72
CA VAL A 448 -14.71 -14.50 18.08
C VAL A 448 -14.77 -13.28 18.98
N GLY A 449 -15.68 -13.27 19.92
CA GLY A 449 -15.84 -12.20 20.88
C GLY A 449 -16.30 -12.78 22.23
N TYR A 450 -16.28 -11.96 23.24
CA TYR A 450 -16.86 -12.27 24.55
C TYR A 450 -17.95 -11.25 24.87
N SER A 451 -19.11 -11.73 25.19
CA SER A 451 -20.24 -10.92 25.62
C SER A 451 -20.64 -11.36 27.02
N GLY A 452 -20.84 -10.40 27.93
CA GLY A 452 -21.19 -10.69 29.32
C GLY A 452 -22.46 -11.56 29.46
N ALA A 453 -23.37 -11.46 28.51
CA ALA A 453 -24.65 -12.19 28.54
C ALA A 453 -24.64 -13.52 27.77
N PHE A 454 -23.91 -13.62 26.68
CA PHE A 454 -23.86 -14.81 25.83
C PHE A 454 -22.55 -15.59 25.94
N GLY A 455 -21.64 -15.19 26.84
CA GLY A 455 -20.35 -15.82 26.97
C GLY A 455 -19.50 -15.63 25.72
N VAL A 456 -18.79 -16.66 25.31
CA VAL A 456 -18.03 -16.65 24.05
C VAL A 456 -18.99 -16.69 22.87
N THR A 457 -18.91 -15.71 22.00
CA THR A 457 -19.65 -15.63 20.73
C THR A 457 -18.71 -15.75 19.56
N GLY A 458 -19.18 -16.27 18.45
CA GLY A 458 -18.39 -16.38 17.23
C GLY A 458 -19.25 -16.25 15.98
N ALA A 459 -18.61 -15.92 14.88
CA ALA A 459 -19.21 -16.00 13.57
C ALA A 459 -18.23 -16.66 12.59
N LEU A 460 -18.79 -17.46 11.71
CA LEU A 460 -18.11 -18.02 10.55
C LEU A 460 -18.91 -17.65 9.31
N GLY A 461 -18.27 -17.03 8.36
CA GLY A 461 -18.90 -16.63 7.13
C GLY A 461 -17.99 -16.90 5.94
N PHE A 462 -18.58 -17.12 4.80
CA PHE A 462 -17.88 -17.08 3.54
C PHE A 462 -18.66 -16.24 2.53
N THR A 463 -17.93 -15.46 1.78
CA THR A 463 -18.47 -14.64 0.70
C THR A 463 -17.76 -15.01 -0.58
N ILE A 464 -18.52 -15.54 -1.53
CA ILE A 464 -18.06 -15.80 -2.87
C ILE A 464 -18.35 -14.54 -3.68
N ASN A 465 -17.29 -13.77 -3.94
CA ASN A 465 -17.37 -12.62 -4.81
C ASN A 465 -17.21 -13.06 -6.25
N ASN A 466 -17.75 -12.26 -7.17
CA ASN A 466 -17.75 -12.59 -8.60
C ASN A 466 -18.45 -13.94 -8.89
N PHE A 467 -19.49 -14.25 -8.12
CA PHE A 467 -20.34 -15.42 -8.30
C PHE A 467 -21.14 -15.32 -9.60
N SER A 468 -21.62 -16.45 -10.10
CA SER A 468 -22.57 -16.54 -11.22
C SER A 468 -23.66 -17.54 -10.90
N ILE A 469 -24.91 -17.11 -10.83
CA ILE A 469 -26.05 -18.00 -10.59
C ILE A 469 -26.28 -18.96 -11.78
N SER A 470 -25.90 -18.53 -12.99
CA SER A 470 -26.01 -19.38 -14.18
C SER A 470 -24.88 -20.40 -14.30
N GLU A 471 -23.70 -20.07 -13.74
CA GLU A 471 -22.50 -20.93 -13.77
C GLU A 471 -21.83 -20.94 -12.37
N PRO A 472 -22.47 -21.61 -11.38
CA PRO A 472 -22.02 -21.49 -9.97
C PRO A 472 -20.58 -21.92 -9.70
N LEU A 473 -20.06 -22.89 -10.48
CA LEU A 473 -18.71 -23.42 -10.32
C LEU A 473 -17.64 -22.57 -11.00
N ASN A 474 -17.99 -21.87 -12.08
CA ASN A 474 -17.07 -21.03 -12.83
C ASN A 474 -17.05 -19.59 -12.31
N GLY A 475 -18.19 -19.06 -11.91
CA GLY A 475 -18.32 -17.67 -11.45
C GLY A 475 -18.21 -16.65 -12.59
N GLY A 476 -17.71 -15.46 -12.29
CA GLY A 476 -17.37 -14.44 -13.30
C GLY A 476 -18.48 -13.44 -13.66
N ALA A 477 -19.70 -13.59 -13.12
CA ALA A 477 -20.82 -12.70 -13.45
C ALA A 477 -20.88 -11.41 -12.59
N GLY A 478 -19.99 -11.25 -11.62
CA GLY A 478 -19.97 -10.10 -10.72
C GLY A 478 -21.06 -10.11 -9.67
N GLN A 479 -21.72 -11.24 -9.46
CA GLN A 479 -22.70 -11.45 -8.38
C GLN A 479 -21.98 -11.81 -7.09
N ILE A 480 -22.69 -11.72 -5.96
CA ILE A 480 -22.16 -12.04 -4.64
C ILE A 480 -23.07 -13.06 -3.98
N LEU A 481 -22.49 -14.13 -3.48
CA LEU A 481 -23.16 -15.10 -2.63
C LEU A 481 -22.49 -15.11 -1.27
N ASN A 482 -23.21 -14.83 -0.21
CA ASN A 482 -22.69 -14.84 1.15
C ASN A 482 -23.49 -15.79 2.05
N PHE A 483 -22.74 -16.48 2.88
CA PHE A 483 -23.28 -17.31 3.96
C PHE A 483 -22.63 -16.86 5.28
N GLU A 484 -23.42 -16.74 6.31
CA GLU A 484 -22.95 -16.41 7.65
C GLU A 484 -23.67 -17.28 8.70
N TRP A 485 -22.88 -17.86 9.57
CA TRP A 485 -23.32 -18.55 10.76
C TRP A 485 -22.70 -17.91 11.99
N GLN A 486 -23.56 -17.38 12.87
CA GLN A 486 -23.16 -16.84 14.16
C GLN A 486 -23.63 -17.76 15.26
N PHE A 487 -22.88 -17.84 16.35
CA PHE A 487 -23.20 -18.67 17.51
C PHE A 487 -22.71 -18.04 18.80
N GLY A 488 -23.40 -18.40 19.91
CA GLY A 488 -23.01 -18.06 21.27
C GLY A 488 -22.89 -19.31 22.14
N GLU A 489 -22.27 -19.14 23.29
CA GLU A 489 -22.05 -20.22 24.25
C GLU A 489 -23.36 -20.92 24.68
N GLY A 490 -23.34 -22.25 24.72
CA GLY A 490 -24.50 -23.06 25.14
C GLY A 490 -25.72 -22.94 24.23
N SER A 491 -25.56 -22.58 22.99
CA SER A 491 -26.64 -22.34 22.01
C SER A 491 -27.61 -21.21 22.41
N ARG A 492 -27.20 -20.31 23.28
CA ARG A 492 -27.99 -19.13 23.69
C ARG A 492 -28.23 -18.16 22.55
N PHE A 493 -27.37 -18.17 21.56
CA PHE A 493 -27.48 -17.36 20.35
C PHE A 493 -27.06 -18.16 19.14
N ARG A 494 -27.85 -18.08 18.07
CA ARG A 494 -27.44 -18.57 16.74
C ARG A 494 -28.14 -17.76 15.66
N THR A 495 -27.42 -17.50 14.58
CA THR A 495 -27.97 -16.94 13.35
C THR A 495 -27.44 -17.71 12.16
N PHE A 496 -28.30 -18.06 11.23
CA PHE A 496 -27.96 -18.48 9.87
C PHE A 496 -28.45 -17.43 8.89
N SER A 497 -27.60 -17.02 7.97
CA SER A 497 -27.96 -16.08 6.93
C SER A 497 -27.39 -16.53 5.59
N LEU A 498 -28.21 -16.53 4.54
CA LEU A 498 -27.84 -16.80 3.17
C LEU A 498 -28.29 -15.63 2.30
N GLY A 499 -27.36 -14.95 1.67
CA GLY A 499 -27.60 -13.77 0.86
C GLY A 499 -27.11 -13.94 -0.57
N PHE A 500 -27.89 -13.48 -1.53
CA PHE A 500 -27.51 -13.33 -2.92
C PHE A 500 -27.64 -11.87 -3.32
N THR A 501 -26.66 -11.35 -4.07
CA THR A 501 -26.68 -9.97 -4.56
C THR A 501 -26.25 -9.89 -6.02
N GLU A 502 -27.09 -9.27 -6.84
CA GLU A 502 -26.79 -8.83 -8.20
C GLU A 502 -26.54 -7.32 -8.16
N PRO A 503 -25.32 -6.83 -8.36
CA PRO A 503 -25.01 -5.39 -8.32
C PRO A 503 -25.58 -4.59 -9.48
N TRP A 504 -25.87 -5.22 -10.61
CA TRP A 504 -26.34 -4.60 -11.85
C TRP A 504 -27.59 -5.26 -12.40
N LEU A 505 -28.72 -4.96 -11.80
CA LEU A 505 -30.00 -5.52 -12.23
C LEU A 505 -30.36 -5.02 -13.63
N MET A 506 -30.58 -5.96 -14.57
CA MET A 506 -30.95 -5.67 -15.97
C MET A 506 -29.98 -4.73 -16.71
N GLY A 507 -28.70 -4.72 -16.32
CA GLY A 507 -27.70 -3.86 -16.97
C GLY A 507 -27.66 -2.42 -16.48
N GLU A 508 -28.47 -2.09 -15.48
CA GLU A 508 -28.45 -0.79 -14.80
C GLU A 508 -27.67 -0.87 -13.47
N PRO A 509 -27.03 0.23 -13.00
CA PRO A 509 -26.29 0.25 -11.74
C PRO A 509 -27.23 0.23 -10.53
N THR A 510 -28.10 -0.78 -10.51
CA THR A 510 -29.12 -1.00 -9.48
C THR A 510 -28.86 -2.33 -8.82
N LEU A 511 -28.51 -2.31 -7.56
CA LEU A 511 -28.28 -3.51 -6.76
C LEU A 511 -29.63 -4.17 -6.48
N PHE A 512 -29.69 -5.48 -6.65
CA PHE A 512 -30.78 -6.32 -6.19
C PHE A 512 -30.23 -7.39 -5.26
N GLY A 513 -30.76 -7.51 -4.06
CA GLY A 513 -30.32 -8.50 -3.08
C GLY A 513 -31.49 -9.26 -2.48
N VAL A 514 -31.27 -10.53 -2.20
CA VAL A 514 -32.21 -11.38 -1.44
C VAL A 514 -31.43 -12.02 -0.30
N THR A 515 -31.95 -11.94 0.92
CA THR A 515 -31.35 -12.57 2.09
C THR A 515 -32.40 -13.41 2.82
N LEU A 516 -32.05 -14.64 3.15
CA LEU A 516 -32.82 -15.54 4.02
C LEU A 516 -32.09 -15.63 5.34
N PHE A 517 -32.81 -15.59 6.47
CA PHE A 517 -32.20 -15.69 7.78
C PHE A 517 -33.06 -16.45 8.79
N ASP A 518 -32.39 -17.11 9.76
CA ASP A 518 -32.97 -17.69 10.96
C ASP A 518 -32.08 -17.35 12.14
N THR A 519 -32.63 -16.57 13.09
CA THR A 519 -31.95 -16.13 14.31
C THR A 519 -32.69 -16.61 15.51
N ARG A 520 -32.00 -17.22 16.48
CA ARG A 520 -32.58 -17.59 17.80
C ARG A 520 -31.71 -17.00 18.92
N GLN A 521 -32.37 -16.40 19.90
CA GLN A 521 -31.77 -15.81 21.09
C GLN A 521 -32.44 -16.32 22.33
N ILE A 522 -31.67 -16.75 23.34
CA ILE A 522 -32.12 -17.23 24.62
C ILE A 522 -31.39 -16.45 25.72
N TYR A 523 -32.00 -15.35 26.19
CA TYR A 523 -31.46 -14.54 27.28
C TYR A 523 -32.61 -13.85 28.01
N GLY A 524 -33.11 -14.42 29.14
CA GLY A 524 -34.34 -13.97 29.79
C GLY A 524 -35.60 -14.17 28.94
N PHE A 525 -35.45 -14.64 27.72
CA PHE A 525 -36.52 -14.97 26.76
C PHE A 525 -35.98 -15.96 25.73
N ASP A 526 -36.86 -16.71 25.05
CA ASP A 526 -36.50 -17.56 23.91
C ASP A 526 -37.23 -17.04 22.66
N LEU A 527 -36.54 -16.30 21.83
CA LEU A 527 -37.07 -15.72 20.63
C LEU A 527 -36.40 -16.33 19.39
N GLN A 528 -37.19 -16.80 18.45
CA GLN A 528 -36.77 -17.20 17.15
C GLN A 528 -37.37 -16.27 16.08
N GLN A 529 -36.54 -15.77 15.20
CA GLN A 529 -36.90 -14.93 14.07
C GLN A 529 -36.49 -15.62 12.77
N THR A 530 -37.43 -15.95 11.93
CA THR A 530 -37.18 -16.54 10.62
C THR A 530 -37.80 -15.66 9.56
N GLY A 531 -37.03 -15.30 8.54
CA GLY A 531 -37.50 -14.34 7.55
C GLY A 531 -36.69 -14.27 6.28
N ALA A 532 -37.17 -13.37 5.43
CA ALA A 532 -36.52 -13.02 4.17
C ALA A 532 -36.56 -11.51 3.94
N SER A 533 -35.51 -10.98 3.32
CA SER A 533 -35.48 -9.58 2.88
C SER A 533 -35.13 -9.46 1.43
N ILE A 534 -35.72 -8.48 0.76
CA ILE A 534 -35.39 -8.05 -0.61
C ILE A 534 -34.86 -6.64 -0.52
N ARG A 535 -33.68 -6.39 -1.09
CA ARG A 535 -33.00 -5.10 -1.13
C ARG A 535 -32.86 -4.61 -2.57
N ILE A 536 -33.22 -3.37 -2.82
CA ILE A 536 -32.95 -2.65 -4.06
C ILE A 536 -32.10 -1.44 -3.69
N GLY A 537 -30.94 -1.29 -4.31
CA GLY A 537 -30.03 -0.17 -4.04
C GLY A 537 -29.60 0.53 -5.32
N ARG A 538 -29.56 1.86 -5.30
CA ARG A 538 -29.13 2.68 -6.44
C ARG A 538 -28.22 3.81 -6.00
N ARG A 539 -27.14 4.03 -6.78
CA ARG A 539 -26.30 5.24 -6.66
C ARG A 539 -26.98 6.39 -7.45
N PHE A 540 -26.97 7.56 -6.84
CA PHE A 540 -27.47 8.76 -7.48
C PHE A 540 -26.32 9.52 -8.15
N LYS A 541 -26.64 10.27 -9.21
CA LYS A 541 -25.70 11.17 -9.87
C LYS A 541 -25.84 12.62 -9.36
N TRP A 542 -26.88 12.89 -8.63
CA TRP A 542 -27.21 14.21 -8.07
C TRP A 542 -27.62 14.05 -6.61
N PRO A 543 -27.20 14.92 -5.69
CA PRO A 543 -26.35 16.13 -5.89
C PRO A 543 -24.87 15.82 -6.15
N ASP A 544 -24.34 14.66 -5.78
CA ASP A 544 -23.00 14.18 -6.11
C ASP A 544 -22.98 12.66 -6.23
N ASP A 545 -21.88 12.10 -6.73
CA ASP A 545 -21.71 10.65 -6.98
C ASP A 545 -21.56 9.81 -5.70
N PHE A 546 -21.52 10.43 -4.53
CA PHE A 546 -21.36 9.75 -3.24
C PHE A 546 -22.69 9.30 -2.64
N PHE A 547 -23.82 9.75 -3.17
CA PHE A 547 -25.16 9.40 -2.68
C PHE A 547 -25.61 8.03 -3.19
N ARG A 548 -26.20 7.27 -2.24
CA ARG A 548 -26.82 5.98 -2.51
C ARG A 548 -28.15 5.90 -1.76
N GLY A 549 -29.17 5.36 -2.40
CA GLY A 549 -30.44 4.97 -1.78
C GLY A 549 -30.60 3.46 -1.79
N ASP A 550 -31.03 2.90 -0.67
CA ASP A 550 -31.38 1.49 -0.53
C ASP A 550 -32.80 1.39 0.00
N TRP A 551 -33.60 0.49 -0.58
CA TRP A 551 -34.96 0.13 -0.14
C TRP A 551 -34.95 -1.34 0.20
N ILE A 552 -35.37 -1.67 1.41
CA ILE A 552 -35.36 -3.03 1.92
C ILE A 552 -36.78 -3.40 2.32
N LEU A 553 -37.35 -4.40 1.68
CA LEU A 553 -38.59 -5.04 2.09
C LEU A 553 -38.21 -6.27 2.94
N ASN A 554 -38.61 -6.31 4.19
CA ASN A 554 -38.35 -7.42 5.10
C ASN A 554 -39.66 -8.05 5.58
N GLY A 555 -39.74 -9.38 5.53
CA GLY A 555 -40.83 -10.15 6.07
C GLY A 555 -40.31 -11.22 7.04
N GLN A 556 -40.78 -11.24 8.25
CA GLN A 556 -40.33 -12.20 9.26
C GLN A 556 -41.43 -12.67 10.20
N PHE A 557 -41.26 -13.88 10.72
CA PHE A 557 -42.02 -14.44 11.81
C PHE A 557 -41.15 -14.38 13.09
N ASN A 558 -41.73 -13.84 14.15
CA ASN A 558 -41.11 -13.78 15.46
C ASN A 558 -41.87 -14.78 16.36
N ASN A 559 -41.18 -15.81 16.82
CA ASN A 559 -41.74 -16.83 17.70
C ASN A 559 -41.10 -16.70 19.08
N VAL A 560 -41.84 -16.17 20.04
CA VAL A 560 -41.45 -16.09 21.44
C VAL A 560 -41.95 -17.34 22.15
N ARG A 561 -41.03 -18.25 22.52
CA ARG A 561 -41.35 -19.54 23.15
C ARG A 561 -41.38 -19.47 24.68
N ALA A 562 -40.58 -18.60 25.24
CA ALA A 562 -40.55 -18.27 26.64
C ALA A 562 -40.25 -16.78 26.79
N GLY A 563 -41.00 -16.08 27.60
CA GLY A 563 -40.85 -14.65 27.81
C GLY A 563 -40.99 -14.29 29.28
N GLU A 564 -40.09 -13.48 29.83
CA GLU A 564 -40.24 -12.85 31.15
C GLU A 564 -40.63 -11.38 30.99
N GLY A 565 -41.71 -10.97 31.61
CA GLY A 565 -42.12 -9.56 31.75
C GLY A 565 -42.67 -8.95 30.46
N ILE A 566 -41.84 -8.29 29.66
CA ILE A 566 -42.23 -7.52 28.46
C ILE A 566 -42.34 -8.37 27.20
N TYR A 567 -41.81 -9.58 27.19
CA TYR A 567 -41.92 -10.50 26.06
C TYR A 567 -43.19 -11.34 26.14
N ARG A 568 -44.13 -11.11 25.23
CA ARG A 568 -45.35 -11.90 25.15
C ARG A 568 -45.11 -13.15 24.34
N GLU A 569 -45.38 -14.32 24.95
CA GLU A 569 -45.29 -15.61 24.25
C GLU A 569 -46.27 -15.68 23.07
N GLY A 570 -45.84 -16.32 22.00
CA GLY A 570 -46.60 -16.52 20.78
C GLY A 570 -45.86 -16.17 19.51
N VAL A 571 -46.57 -16.27 18.40
CA VAL A 571 -46.05 -15.95 17.08
C VAL A 571 -46.58 -14.61 16.58
N SER A 572 -45.69 -13.72 16.15
CA SER A 572 -46.08 -12.46 15.49
C SER A 572 -45.46 -12.39 14.09
N GLN A 573 -46.18 -11.71 13.18
CA GLN A 573 -45.69 -11.42 11.84
C GLN A 573 -45.29 -9.95 11.78
N GLN A 574 -44.12 -9.73 11.20
CA GLN A 574 -43.58 -8.39 10.97
C GLN A 574 -43.20 -8.23 9.48
N VAL A 575 -43.85 -7.29 8.83
CA VAL A 575 -43.48 -6.89 7.48
C VAL A 575 -43.10 -5.42 7.53
N SER A 576 -41.91 -5.10 7.06
CA SER A 576 -41.40 -3.73 7.10
C SER A 576 -40.74 -3.32 5.79
N ILE A 577 -40.84 -2.03 5.50
CA ILE A 577 -40.07 -1.36 4.44
C ILE A 577 -39.10 -0.38 5.08
N THR A 578 -37.83 -0.47 4.68
CA THR A 578 -36.79 0.45 5.18
C THR A 578 -36.20 1.19 4.00
N GLN A 579 -36.17 2.52 4.09
CA GLN A 579 -35.42 3.37 3.18
C GLN A 579 -34.16 3.87 3.86
N ILE A 580 -33.02 3.68 3.20
CA ILE A 580 -31.72 4.17 3.68
C ILE A 580 -31.15 5.08 2.61
N ILE A 581 -30.79 6.31 2.99
CA ILE A 581 -30.05 7.24 2.14
C ILE A 581 -28.70 7.44 2.80
N THR A 582 -27.64 7.14 2.06
CA THR A 582 -26.25 7.27 2.53
C THR A 582 -25.47 8.14 1.58
N ARG A 583 -24.68 9.07 2.13
CA ARG A 583 -23.60 9.77 1.43
C ARG A 583 -22.27 9.36 2.02
N ASN A 584 -21.44 8.69 1.23
CA ASN A 584 -20.14 8.19 1.68
C ASN A 584 -19.01 8.72 0.80
N SER A 585 -18.23 9.65 1.33
CA SER A 585 -17.08 10.28 0.68
C SER A 585 -15.74 9.95 1.36
N ILE A 586 -15.68 8.87 2.13
CA ILE A 586 -14.48 8.43 2.84
C ILE A 586 -13.37 8.08 1.85
N ASP A 587 -12.15 8.56 2.12
CA ASP A 587 -10.95 8.36 1.28
C ASP A 587 -10.42 6.92 1.31
N ASN A 588 -10.37 6.30 2.49
CA ASN A 588 -9.81 4.95 2.69
C ASN A 588 -10.69 4.13 3.65
N PRO A 589 -11.11 2.92 3.26
CA PRO A 589 -11.98 2.09 4.10
C PRO A 589 -11.28 1.48 5.33
N VAL A 590 -9.95 1.39 5.35
CA VAL A 590 -9.18 0.76 6.43
C VAL A 590 -8.74 1.76 7.49
N PHE A 591 -8.16 2.86 7.06
CA PHE A 591 -7.76 3.98 7.91
C PHE A 591 -8.19 5.28 7.26
N PRO A 592 -9.44 5.70 7.45
CA PRO A 592 -9.93 6.96 6.91
C PRO A 592 -9.24 8.16 7.54
N THR A 593 -8.79 9.08 6.69
CA THR A 593 -8.17 10.33 7.11
C THR A 593 -8.99 11.56 6.72
N PHE A 594 -9.81 11.43 5.69
CA PHE A 594 -10.63 12.52 5.17
C PHE A 594 -11.99 12.02 4.68
N GLY A 595 -12.99 12.88 4.75
CA GLY A 595 -14.32 12.61 4.21
C GLY A 595 -15.38 12.39 5.28
N SER A 596 -16.55 11.95 4.84
CA SER A 596 -17.69 11.74 5.71
C SER A 596 -18.56 10.58 5.25
N ASN A 597 -19.24 9.94 6.19
CA ASN A 597 -20.29 8.95 5.94
C ASN A 597 -21.54 9.37 6.71
N VAL A 598 -22.54 9.86 6.01
CA VAL A 598 -23.81 10.33 6.59
C VAL A 598 -24.93 9.44 6.09
N SER A 599 -25.75 8.91 6.99
CA SER A 599 -26.82 7.96 6.70
C SER A 599 -28.10 8.31 7.45
N LEU A 600 -29.22 8.25 6.74
CA LEU A 600 -30.56 8.32 7.31
C LEU A 600 -31.32 7.05 6.93
N SER A 601 -31.77 6.29 7.94
CA SER A 601 -32.58 5.10 7.80
C SER A 601 -33.98 5.38 8.36
N ILE A 602 -35.00 5.10 7.56
CA ILE A 602 -36.39 5.21 7.94
C ILE A 602 -37.07 3.88 7.68
N GLN A 603 -37.51 3.22 8.74
CA GLN A 603 -38.21 1.95 8.68
C GLN A 603 -39.68 2.14 9.09
N MET A 604 -40.57 1.59 8.31
CA MET A 604 -41.98 1.48 8.63
C MET A 604 -42.34 -0.01 8.72
N SER A 605 -42.89 -0.45 9.85
CA SER A 605 -43.32 -1.81 10.04
C SER A 605 -44.84 -1.86 10.25
N GLY A 606 -45.53 -2.74 9.54
CA GLY A 606 -46.98 -2.90 9.60
C GLY A 606 -47.77 -1.60 9.26
N GLY A 607 -48.73 -1.26 10.08
CA GLY A 607 -49.56 -0.07 9.91
C GLY A 607 -50.62 -0.21 8.83
N PRO A 608 -51.11 0.89 8.27
CA PRO A 608 -52.26 0.81 7.33
C PRO A 608 -51.90 0.24 5.96
N VAL A 609 -50.58 0.13 5.63
CA VAL A 609 -50.09 -0.21 4.28
C VAL A 609 -49.54 -1.61 4.23
N LEU A 610 -48.83 -2.06 5.25
CA LEU A 610 -48.14 -3.37 5.28
C LEU A 610 -48.88 -4.35 6.21
N PRO A 611 -48.94 -5.63 5.85
CA PRO A 611 -49.49 -6.65 6.73
C PRO A 611 -48.56 -6.88 7.94
N GLY A 612 -49.11 -7.40 9.03
CA GLY A 612 -48.36 -7.76 10.23
C GLY A 612 -49.03 -7.31 11.53
N ASN A 613 -48.44 -7.75 12.63
CA ASN A 613 -48.96 -7.48 14.00
C ASN A 613 -48.13 -6.44 14.74
N ILE A 614 -46.92 -6.09 14.20
CA ILE A 614 -45.97 -5.19 14.80
C ILE A 614 -45.93 -3.88 14.01
N ASN A 615 -46.43 -2.79 14.63
CA ASN A 615 -46.64 -1.53 13.92
C ASN A 615 -45.84 -0.42 14.58
N PHE A 616 -44.83 0.10 13.87
CA PHE A 616 -44.00 1.23 14.29
C PHE A 616 -43.35 1.94 13.09
N THR A 617 -42.83 3.13 13.37
CA THR A 617 -41.83 3.80 12.54
C THR A 617 -40.54 3.93 13.33
N LYS A 618 -39.40 3.61 12.72
CA LYS A 618 -38.04 3.72 13.32
C LYS A 618 -37.15 4.56 12.43
N TRP A 619 -36.54 5.56 13.04
CA TRP A 619 -35.65 6.49 12.38
C TRP A 619 -34.29 6.37 13.00
N ILE A 620 -33.23 6.24 12.19
CA ILE A 620 -31.85 6.25 12.65
C ILE A 620 -31.08 7.20 11.75
N PHE A 621 -30.53 8.23 12.35
CA PHE A 621 -29.57 9.12 11.71
C PHE A 621 -28.19 8.84 12.26
N SER A 622 -27.21 8.63 11.38
CA SER A 622 -25.80 8.50 11.75
C SER A 622 -24.93 9.37 10.87
N SER A 623 -23.91 9.96 11.46
CA SER A 623 -22.93 10.75 10.74
C SER A 623 -21.53 10.47 11.28
N GLU A 624 -20.58 10.31 10.39
CA GLU A 624 -19.17 10.07 10.68
C GLU A 624 -18.35 11.08 9.87
N TRP A 625 -17.39 11.68 10.53
CA TRP A 625 -16.51 12.70 9.95
C TRP A 625 -15.07 12.36 10.25
N TYR A 626 -14.21 12.48 9.23
CA TYR A 626 -12.79 12.23 9.31
C TYR A 626 -12.05 13.49 8.91
N ILE A 627 -11.22 14.02 9.81
CA ILE A 627 -10.51 15.29 9.64
C ILE A 627 -9.01 15.00 9.83
N PRO A 628 -8.18 15.24 8.80
CA PRO A 628 -6.75 15.06 8.93
C PRO A 628 -6.17 16.10 9.90
N MET A 629 -5.30 15.65 10.79
CA MET A 629 -4.64 16.50 11.75
C MET A 629 -3.17 16.70 11.37
N PHE A 630 -2.63 17.88 11.65
CA PHE A 630 -1.20 18.22 11.47
C PHE A 630 -0.68 18.01 10.04
N ASN A 631 -1.52 18.16 9.01
CA ASN A 631 -1.21 17.83 7.60
C ASN A 631 -0.61 16.42 7.40
N SER A 632 -0.96 15.49 8.28
CA SER A 632 -0.43 14.13 8.28
C SER A 632 -1.51 13.14 7.82
N THR A 633 -1.14 12.24 6.94
CA THR A 633 -1.98 11.08 6.56
C THR A 633 -1.98 9.97 7.62
N ARG A 634 -1.25 10.17 8.73
CA ARG A 634 -1.15 9.18 9.83
C ARG A 634 -1.94 9.59 11.07
N VAL A 635 -2.45 10.83 11.14
CA VAL A 635 -3.21 11.32 12.29
C VAL A 635 -4.55 11.85 11.82
N ALA A 636 -5.63 11.28 12.33
CA ALA A 636 -6.98 11.68 11.99
C ALA A 636 -7.85 11.86 13.23
N LEU A 637 -8.66 12.89 13.23
CA LEU A 637 -9.74 13.06 14.18
C LEU A 637 -11.01 12.44 13.57
N TYR A 638 -11.60 11.51 14.28
CA TYR A 638 -12.88 10.90 13.94
C TYR A 638 -13.95 11.42 14.89
N TRP A 639 -15.05 11.88 14.36
CA TRP A 639 -16.24 12.25 15.10
C TRP A 639 -17.47 11.54 14.52
N SER A 640 -18.26 10.92 15.39
CA SER A 640 -19.49 10.25 14.99
C SER A 640 -20.64 10.65 15.91
N SER A 641 -21.81 10.82 15.30
CA SER A 641 -23.07 11.10 15.99
C SER A 641 -24.12 10.14 15.49
N THR A 642 -24.84 9.48 16.40
CA THR A 642 -25.96 8.60 16.09
C THR A 642 -27.18 8.98 16.92
N TYR A 643 -28.33 9.13 16.26
CA TYR A 643 -29.62 9.39 16.88
C TYR A 643 -30.63 8.37 16.39
N GLY A 644 -31.37 7.78 17.31
CA GLY A 644 -32.43 6.83 17.03
C GLY A 644 -33.76 7.26 17.63
N TYR A 645 -34.81 7.06 16.87
CA TYR A 645 -36.19 7.30 17.34
C TYR A 645 -37.13 6.22 16.82
N LEU A 646 -37.89 5.62 17.71
CA LEU A 646 -38.92 4.65 17.38
C LEU A 646 -40.26 5.17 17.88
N ALA A 647 -41.25 5.23 17.02
CA ALA A 647 -42.59 5.65 17.31
C ALA A 647 -43.58 4.48 17.09
N PRO A 648 -44.24 3.97 18.13
CA PRO A 648 -45.34 3.02 17.97
C PRO A 648 -46.47 3.60 17.13
N MET A 649 -47.11 2.77 16.32
CA MET A 649 -48.28 3.13 15.55
C MET A 649 -49.51 2.41 16.14
N GLY A 650 -50.48 3.16 16.63
CA GLY A 650 -51.65 2.61 17.32
C GLY A 650 -51.35 2.00 18.67
N SER A 651 -52.10 0.98 19.05
CA SER A 651 -51.92 0.21 20.30
C SER A 651 -51.06 -1.05 20.14
N SER A 652 -50.22 -1.08 19.10
CA SER A 652 -49.34 -2.24 18.83
C SER A 652 -48.26 -2.40 19.90
N LEU A 653 -48.11 -3.63 20.35
CA LEU A 653 -46.96 -4.00 21.18
C LEU A 653 -45.75 -4.13 20.29
N ILE A 654 -44.68 -3.41 20.61
CA ILE A 654 -43.42 -3.50 19.92
C ILE A 654 -42.61 -4.63 20.58
N ASN A 655 -41.87 -5.39 19.76
CA ASN A 655 -40.88 -6.30 20.32
C ASN A 655 -39.73 -5.48 20.91
N PRO A 656 -39.30 -5.77 22.15
CA PRO A 656 -38.18 -5.07 22.78
C PRO A 656 -36.89 -5.04 21.90
N ILE A 657 -36.68 -6.06 21.07
CA ILE A 657 -35.54 -6.12 20.14
C ILE A 657 -35.59 -5.06 19.01
N ASP A 658 -36.77 -4.48 18.73
CA ASP A 658 -36.89 -3.40 17.76
C ASP A 658 -36.59 -2.03 18.39
N GLU A 659 -36.64 -1.92 19.71
CA GLU A 659 -36.32 -0.74 20.50
C GLU A 659 -34.78 -0.59 20.64
N PHE A 660 -34.33 0.41 21.39
CA PHE A 660 -32.89 0.69 21.56
C PHE A 660 -32.41 0.25 22.95
N ILE A 661 -31.18 -0.27 22.98
CA ILE A 661 -30.41 -0.54 24.21
C ILE A 661 -28.93 -0.29 23.91
N MET A 662 -28.13 0.08 24.88
CA MET A 662 -26.75 0.49 24.68
C MET A 662 -25.81 -0.15 25.72
N GLY A 663 -24.53 -0.22 25.37
CA GLY A 663 -23.44 -0.69 26.24
C GLY A 663 -22.55 -1.72 25.59
N GLY A 664 -21.34 -1.88 26.10
CA GLY A 664 -20.37 -2.90 25.71
C GLY A 664 -19.88 -2.79 24.27
N THR A 665 -19.65 -3.95 23.66
CA THR A 665 -19.17 -4.09 22.28
C THR A 665 -20.28 -4.20 21.25
N GLY A 666 -21.52 -4.47 21.68
CA GLY A 666 -22.63 -4.77 20.78
C GLY A 666 -22.54 -6.12 20.05
N LEU A 667 -21.57 -6.97 20.40
CA LEU A 667 -21.39 -8.28 19.79
C LEU A 667 -22.43 -9.30 20.29
N GLY A 668 -22.94 -10.10 19.38
CA GLY A 668 -23.87 -11.22 19.72
C GLY A 668 -25.30 -10.78 19.89
N TYR A 669 -25.64 -9.51 19.71
CA TYR A 669 -27.01 -9.02 19.93
C TYR A 669 -27.58 -8.34 18.70
N VAL A 670 -28.84 -8.58 18.48
CA VAL A 670 -29.63 -7.76 17.58
C VAL A 670 -29.91 -6.44 18.30
N ALA A 671 -29.67 -5.30 17.61
CA ALA A 671 -30.05 -3.96 18.02
C ALA A 671 -29.33 -3.34 19.24
N THR A 672 -28.24 -3.90 19.74
CA THR A 672 -27.42 -3.21 20.76
C THR A 672 -26.51 -2.18 20.13
N THR A 673 -26.58 -0.94 20.61
CA THR A 673 -25.64 0.11 20.23
C THR A 673 -24.41 0.03 21.14
N PRO A 674 -23.19 -0.16 20.60
CA PRO A 674 -22.00 -0.25 21.44
C PRO A 674 -21.72 1.09 22.15
N LEU A 675 -21.28 1.01 23.42
CA LEU A 675 -20.73 2.11 24.19
C LEU A 675 -19.62 1.58 25.08
N ARG A 676 -18.38 1.94 24.78
CA ARG A 676 -17.19 1.48 25.50
C ARG A 676 -17.14 2.06 26.92
N GLY A 677 -16.56 1.32 27.88
CA GLY A 677 -16.53 1.70 29.30
C GLY A 677 -17.79 1.30 30.08
N TYR A 678 -18.65 0.49 29.50
CA TYR A 678 -19.85 -0.05 30.11
C TYR A 678 -20.03 -1.53 29.75
N ASP A 679 -20.75 -2.27 30.56
CA ASP A 679 -21.14 -3.65 30.27
C ASP A 679 -22.14 -3.71 29.10
N ASP A 680 -22.20 -4.85 28.44
CA ASP A 680 -23.15 -5.09 27.36
C ASP A 680 -24.59 -4.89 27.87
N GLN A 681 -25.39 -4.14 27.10
CA GLN A 681 -26.81 -3.86 27.39
C GLN A 681 -27.09 -3.24 28.76
N SER A 682 -26.12 -2.56 29.34
CA SER A 682 -26.27 -1.99 30.71
C SER A 682 -26.99 -0.64 30.73
N ILE A 683 -27.08 0.06 29.58
CA ILE A 683 -27.69 1.39 29.44
C ILE A 683 -29.01 1.27 28.68
N GLY A 684 -30.07 1.58 29.36
CA GLY A 684 -31.44 1.53 28.87
C GLY A 684 -32.40 2.10 29.88
N VAL A 685 -33.69 2.03 29.54
CA VAL A 685 -34.77 2.38 30.45
C VAL A 685 -34.85 1.35 31.58
N ARG A 686 -35.22 1.77 32.80
CA ARG A 686 -35.46 0.86 33.90
C ARG A 686 -36.97 0.59 34.08
N ASN A 687 -37.32 -0.67 34.14
CA ASN A 687 -38.70 -1.06 34.51
C ASN A 687 -38.93 -0.91 36.02
N SER A 688 -40.16 -1.11 36.48
CA SER A 688 -40.54 -1.00 37.89
C SER A 688 -39.81 -1.99 38.82
N ALA A 689 -39.24 -3.06 38.28
CA ALA A 689 -38.41 -4.02 38.99
C ALA A 689 -36.92 -3.61 39.02
N GLY A 690 -36.53 -2.47 38.40
CA GLY A 690 -35.15 -2.01 38.36
C GLY A 690 -34.27 -2.70 37.31
N THR A 691 -34.82 -3.65 36.52
CA THR A 691 -34.09 -4.29 35.44
C THR A 691 -33.98 -3.39 34.22
N VAL A 692 -32.89 -3.53 33.43
CA VAL A 692 -32.69 -2.75 32.19
C VAL A 692 -33.71 -3.19 31.15
N ALA A 693 -34.39 -2.23 30.58
CA ALA A 693 -35.32 -2.39 29.47
C ALA A 693 -34.87 -1.54 28.29
N TYR A 694 -35.44 -1.86 27.15
CA TYR A 694 -35.21 -1.11 25.91
C TYR A 694 -35.99 0.21 25.94
N GLY A 695 -35.55 1.17 25.14
CA GLY A 695 -36.20 2.46 25.00
C GLY A 695 -36.39 2.89 23.56
N ASN A 696 -37.21 3.92 23.40
CA ASN A 696 -37.65 4.39 22.08
C ASN A 696 -36.78 5.50 21.47
N VAL A 697 -35.93 6.11 22.27
CA VAL A 697 -35.03 7.18 21.81
C VAL A 697 -33.61 6.87 22.24
N MET A 698 -32.66 7.06 21.33
CA MET A 698 -31.24 6.93 21.65
C MET A 698 -30.41 8.07 21.11
N THR A 699 -29.33 8.40 21.79
CA THR A 699 -28.29 9.29 21.29
C THR A 699 -26.92 8.72 21.61
N LYS A 700 -25.98 8.82 20.69
CA LYS A 700 -24.58 8.48 20.90
C LYS A 700 -23.68 9.46 20.20
N GLN A 701 -22.60 9.86 20.88
CA GLN A 701 -21.52 10.67 20.36
C GLN A 701 -20.20 9.95 20.58
N THR A 702 -19.34 9.97 19.59
CA THR A 702 -18.00 9.37 19.66
C THR A 702 -16.99 10.36 19.09
N LEU A 703 -15.93 10.60 19.83
CA LEU A 703 -14.77 11.37 19.36
C LEU A 703 -13.54 10.48 19.53
N GLU A 704 -12.74 10.32 18.44
CA GLU A 704 -11.49 9.55 18.50
C GLU A 704 -10.36 10.31 17.85
N LEU A 705 -9.22 10.31 18.50
CA LEU A 705 -7.94 10.69 17.88
C LEU A 705 -7.22 9.39 17.47
N ARG A 706 -7.06 9.19 16.19
CA ARG A 706 -6.45 7.99 15.58
C ARG A 706 -5.04 8.27 15.11
N LEU A 707 -4.11 7.37 15.45
CA LEU A 707 -2.69 7.47 15.08
C LEU A 707 -2.25 6.17 14.41
N ALA A 708 -1.95 6.22 13.11
CA ALA A 708 -1.41 5.09 12.37
C ALA A 708 0.07 4.87 12.71
N ALA A 709 0.37 3.73 13.33
CA ALA A 709 1.73 3.27 13.56
C ALA A 709 2.34 2.67 12.28
N ALA A 710 1.55 1.83 11.58
CA ALA A 710 1.90 1.26 10.28
C ALA A 710 0.64 1.15 9.42
N LEU A 711 0.76 1.41 8.10
CA LEU A 711 -0.33 1.21 7.15
C LEU A 711 -0.04 0.07 6.16
N ASN A 712 1.24 -0.27 5.97
CA ASN A 712 1.70 -1.37 5.13
C ASN A 712 2.82 -2.14 5.87
N PRO A 713 2.93 -3.48 5.73
CA PRO A 713 2.02 -4.38 5.03
C PRO A 713 0.75 -4.70 5.85
N ILE A 714 0.79 -4.50 7.17
CA ILE A 714 -0.31 -4.75 8.10
C ILE A 714 -0.71 -3.41 8.72
N PRO A 715 -1.92 -2.90 8.45
CA PRO A 715 -2.39 -1.68 9.10
C PRO A 715 -2.52 -1.85 10.61
N ILE A 716 -1.82 -1.00 11.36
CA ILE A 716 -1.85 -0.93 12.82
C ILE A 716 -2.04 0.53 13.21
N TYR A 717 -3.06 0.80 14.02
CA TYR A 717 -3.26 2.13 14.54
C TYR A 717 -3.76 2.12 15.99
N PHE A 718 -3.41 3.14 16.73
CA PHE A 718 -3.86 3.41 18.08
C PHE A 718 -4.92 4.50 18.07
N LEU A 719 -5.74 4.52 19.10
CA LEU A 719 -6.76 5.54 19.26
C LEU A 719 -6.92 5.94 20.72
N LEU A 720 -7.26 7.19 20.92
CA LEU A 720 -7.81 7.74 22.16
C LEU A 720 -9.27 8.07 21.87
N PHE A 721 -10.18 7.70 22.74
CA PHE A 721 -11.59 7.95 22.51
C PHE A 721 -12.27 8.61 23.71
N ALA A 722 -13.33 9.37 23.41
CA ALA A 722 -14.32 9.84 24.34
C ALA A 722 -15.70 9.55 23.74
N GLU A 723 -16.57 8.91 24.49
CA GLU A 723 -17.91 8.57 24.08
C GLU A 723 -18.93 9.07 25.10
N GLY A 724 -20.13 9.32 24.60
CA GLY A 724 -21.28 9.63 25.44
C GLY A 724 -22.54 9.14 24.75
N GLY A 725 -23.43 8.49 25.51
CA GLY A 725 -24.68 8.01 24.95
C GLY A 725 -25.71 7.70 26.02
N ASN A 726 -26.97 7.66 25.63
CA ASN A 726 -28.08 7.29 26.53
C ASN A 726 -29.27 6.81 25.71
N VAL A 727 -30.19 6.12 26.41
CA VAL A 727 -31.43 5.61 25.87
C VAL A 727 -32.58 6.11 26.75
N TYR A 728 -33.64 6.57 26.16
CA TYR A 728 -34.77 7.21 26.81
C TYR A 728 -36.08 6.52 26.42
N PRO A 729 -37.11 6.51 27.32
CA PRO A 729 -38.37 5.83 27.03
C PRO A 729 -39.19 6.53 25.95
N ALA A 730 -39.15 7.87 25.86
CA ALA A 730 -39.90 8.64 24.89
C ALA A 730 -39.18 9.95 24.55
N LEU A 731 -39.54 10.57 23.44
CA LEU A 731 -38.94 11.83 22.99
C LEU A 731 -39.23 12.99 23.97
N SER A 732 -40.39 12.98 24.64
CA SER A 732 -40.76 13.97 25.64
C SER A 732 -39.92 13.91 26.92
N GLU A 733 -39.25 12.78 27.17
CA GLU A 733 -38.40 12.51 28.32
C GLU A 733 -36.90 12.50 28.00
N ALA A 734 -36.57 12.74 26.74
CA ALA A 734 -35.18 12.72 26.24
C ALA A 734 -34.44 13.99 26.63
N ASP A 735 -33.43 13.88 27.48
CA ASP A 735 -32.43 14.92 27.68
C ASP A 735 -31.14 14.54 26.95
N PHE A 736 -30.90 15.14 25.79
CA PHE A 736 -29.76 14.83 24.93
C PHE A 736 -28.40 15.25 25.54
N PHE A 737 -28.40 15.92 26.71
CA PHE A 737 -27.18 16.27 27.44
C PHE A 737 -26.94 15.36 28.64
N ASP A 738 -27.93 14.59 29.10
CA ASP A 738 -27.74 13.54 30.10
C ASP A 738 -27.16 12.28 29.47
N LEU A 739 -25.85 12.31 29.22
CA LEU A 739 -25.13 11.25 28.55
C LEU A 739 -24.33 10.41 29.56
N LYS A 740 -24.35 9.11 29.42
CA LYS A 740 -23.41 8.19 30.05
C LYS A 740 -22.09 8.27 29.36
N ARG A 741 -21.08 8.87 30.01
CA ARG A 741 -19.82 9.28 29.42
C ARG A 741 -18.74 8.26 29.68
N SER A 742 -17.87 8.06 28.72
CA SER A 742 -16.67 7.24 28.86
C SER A 742 -15.49 7.83 28.10
N ALA A 743 -14.29 7.45 28.50
CA ALA A 743 -13.08 7.73 27.76
C ALA A 743 -12.10 6.58 27.91
N GLY A 744 -11.18 6.45 26.94
CA GLY A 744 -10.22 5.37 26.99
C GLY A 744 -9.27 5.41 25.81
N PHE A 745 -8.59 4.30 25.64
CA PHE A 745 -7.65 4.10 24.56
C PHE A 745 -7.82 2.71 23.94
N GLY A 746 -7.37 2.57 22.72
CA GLY A 746 -7.47 1.30 22.01
C GLY A 746 -6.41 1.13 20.93
N ALA A 747 -6.37 -0.08 20.40
CA ALA A 747 -5.54 -0.47 19.27
C ALA A 747 -6.34 -1.25 18.24
N ARG A 748 -5.98 -1.09 17.00
CA ARG A 748 -6.56 -1.80 15.86
C ARG A 748 -5.47 -2.41 15.02
N ILE A 749 -5.65 -3.66 14.62
CA ILE A 749 -4.74 -4.42 13.75
C ILE A 749 -5.59 -5.07 12.66
N GLN A 750 -5.33 -4.71 11.40
CA GLN A 750 -6.03 -5.30 10.25
C GLN A 750 -5.24 -6.48 9.70
N ILE A 751 -5.72 -7.70 9.91
CA ILE A 751 -5.05 -8.92 9.44
C ILE A 751 -5.85 -9.53 8.30
N GLN A 752 -5.29 -9.58 7.10
CA GLN A 752 -5.91 -10.28 5.97
C GLN A 752 -5.55 -11.78 6.02
N PRO A 753 -6.51 -12.70 5.77
CA PRO A 753 -7.93 -12.49 5.44
C PRO A 753 -8.86 -12.42 6.68
N ILE A 754 -8.34 -12.37 7.88
CA ILE A 754 -9.05 -12.59 9.13
C ILE A 754 -9.96 -11.40 9.51
N GLY A 755 -9.54 -10.16 9.19
CA GLY A 755 -10.29 -8.96 9.51
C GLY A 755 -9.62 -8.06 10.56
N LEU A 756 -10.40 -7.18 11.19
CA LEU A 756 -9.92 -6.21 12.16
C LEU A 756 -9.90 -6.81 13.56
N LEU A 757 -8.74 -6.73 14.23
CA LEU A 757 -8.60 -6.95 15.67
C LEU A 757 -8.72 -5.61 16.39
N GLY A 758 -9.62 -5.52 17.37
CA GLY A 758 -9.81 -4.34 18.19
C GLY A 758 -9.64 -4.65 19.66
N PHE A 759 -8.87 -3.82 20.34
CA PHE A 759 -8.66 -3.85 21.78
C PHE A 759 -8.95 -2.47 22.32
N ASP A 760 -9.89 -2.34 23.25
CA ASP A 760 -10.19 -1.07 23.90
C ASP A 760 -10.22 -1.26 25.41
N TYR A 761 -9.71 -0.24 26.10
CA TYR A 761 -9.79 -0.14 27.54
C TYR A 761 -10.44 1.19 27.90
N GLY A 762 -11.67 1.14 28.34
CA GLY A 762 -12.53 2.29 28.54
C GLY A 762 -12.96 2.44 29.97
N TYR A 763 -12.99 3.66 30.47
CA TYR A 763 -13.50 4.04 31.79
C TYR A 763 -14.85 4.72 31.65
N GLY A 764 -15.90 4.12 32.24
CA GLY A 764 -17.22 4.73 32.32
C GLY A 764 -17.30 5.65 33.53
N PHE A 765 -17.54 6.93 33.29
CA PHE A 765 -17.59 7.95 34.36
C PHE A 765 -18.90 7.95 35.15
N ASP A 766 -19.96 7.47 34.55
CA ASP A 766 -21.31 7.52 35.10
C ASP A 766 -21.82 6.13 35.40
N ASN A 767 -22.66 6.01 36.46
CA ASN A 767 -23.35 4.77 36.73
C ASN A 767 -24.39 4.48 35.63
N PRO A 768 -24.45 3.27 35.07
CA PRO A 768 -25.46 2.94 34.07
C PRO A 768 -26.90 2.94 34.64
N VAL A 769 -27.04 2.81 35.98
CA VAL A 769 -28.34 2.88 36.63
C VAL A 769 -28.75 4.35 36.81
N PRO A 770 -29.89 4.81 36.27
CA PRO A 770 -30.37 6.16 36.45
C PRO A 770 -30.54 6.52 37.95
N GLY A 771 -30.00 7.70 38.33
CA GLY A 771 -30.07 8.16 39.72
C GLY A 771 -29.07 7.53 40.68
N ALA A 772 -28.37 6.46 40.31
CA ALA A 772 -27.28 5.91 41.11
C ALA A 772 -25.99 6.74 40.96
N VAL A 773 -25.30 6.89 42.08
CA VAL A 773 -24.02 7.62 42.15
C VAL A 773 -22.85 6.67 41.94
N GLY A 774 -21.80 7.14 41.28
CA GLY A 774 -20.56 6.40 41.07
C GLY A 774 -20.26 6.15 39.61
N ALA A 775 -19.07 5.65 39.35
CA ALA A 775 -18.60 5.32 38.00
C ALA A 775 -18.88 3.87 37.66
N SER A 776 -19.03 3.55 36.38
CA SER A 776 -19.03 2.17 35.89
C SER A 776 -17.65 1.53 36.05
N GLY A 777 -16.59 2.35 35.96
CA GLY A 777 -15.21 1.90 36.12
C GLY A 777 -14.55 1.48 34.81
N TRP A 778 -13.46 0.70 34.95
CA TRP A 778 -12.67 0.24 33.79
C TRP A 778 -13.25 -1.03 33.20
N HIS A 779 -13.48 -1.04 31.89
CA HIS A 779 -13.95 -2.18 31.11
C HIS A 779 -12.98 -2.46 29.95
N PHE A 780 -12.63 -3.73 29.81
CA PHE A 780 -11.86 -4.20 28.66
C PHE A 780 -12.81 -4.73 27.59
N HIS A 781 -12.62 -4.25 26.37
CA HIS A 781 -13.41 -4.67 25.22
C HIS A 781 -12.49 -5.28 24.16
N PHE A 782 -12.78 -6.50 23.77
CA PHE A 782 -12.07 -7.19 22.71
C PHE A 782 -13.03 -7.48 21.55
N GLN A 783 -12.57 -7.24 20.35
CA GLN A 783 -13.32 -7.49 19.13
C GLN A 783 -12.43 -8.09 18.05
N PHE A 784 -12.99 -9.03 17.32
CA PHE A 784 -12.31 -9.72 16.23
C PHE A 784 -13.23 -9.81 15.02
N GLY A 785 -12.77 -9.38 13.85
CA GLY A 785 -13.48 -9.51 12.58
C GLY A 785 -14.43 -8.38 12.20
N ARG A 786 -14.91 -7.54 13.13
CA ARG A 786 -15.74 -6.35 12.87
C ARG A 786 -15.16 -5.10 13.52
N GLY A 787 -15.34 -3.93 12.89
CA GLY A 787 -15.09 -2.64 13.51
C GLY A 787 -16.26 -2.20 14.41
N PHE A 788 -15.96 -1.32 15.39
CA PHE A 788 -17.00 -0.67 16.22
C PHE A 788 -17.90 0.22 15.39
#